data_9c531e961a146522d9e2fff02342e8f6
#
_entry.id   9c531e961a146522d9e2fff02342e8f6
#
_cell.length_a   1.000
_cell.length_b   1.000
_cell.length_c   1.000
_cell.angle_alpha   90.00
_cell.angle_beta   90.00
_cell.angle_gamma   90.00
#
_symmetry.space_group_name_H-M   'P 1'
#
loop_
_entity.id
_entity.type
_entity.pdbx_description
1 polymer ?
#
loop_
_entity_poly.entity_id
_entity_poly.type
_entity_poly.pdbx_seq_one_letter_code
_entity_poly.pdbx_strand_id
1 'polypeptide(L)'
;MIKNSIPLSRKIGLVTEPIVALKRTIKIKPKEKTVVDLIISVGREEEKTKENIKKYQSFENVKKEFELSRARVEAESRYLRIKGKEIAIYQKMLSYFIFDNPIKSQFMKKNTQIIYQKDQLWKYGISGDLPIILIKIRDVNDGYVIREVLKAYEFFRTKNIQTEVVILDEEKHSYENYVREEIENSILNSQMSYLKNIKGGIFTLTKGEIDKKDIALLETVSDIIIDTAKGGLENNIKDLEEEYLEKYKQIGNEEETIIPVPKETEDINVLKDSDKCKYYNEYGGFSEDGKEYLIKINQDNRLPTVWSHVMANEKFGCVITENMGGYSWYKNSRMNRVSSWENNPSYDIPSEIIYLKDEESKNTWSLGLNPMPDENNYNIIYGFGYAKYSHKNIGIEQELTVFVPKEDACKIGILNLKNTTPNRKKIKLYYYMKPVIGEDELKSEGFITTNFDRNNNIILAKNLYRDEFKNTQVYISSSEKIISYTGDKNFFIGKNGIGNPEALQKIKLNNENALGKNACIAYEIEVEIESFANKEISIILGAEDKTIDCKNIAYKYSKIANCKQELENIKNYWKDRLGRLQVYTPIESINIILNGWILYQTISSRLIGRSGYYQSGGAYGFRDQLQDTLGLKYINPELLKKQIIKHSKHQFIEGDVLHWWHEETQRGIRTRFSDDLLWLVYLTEEYIDFTGDEEILQIETPYLQGPILEEGKDERYDKYLESNIKENIYKHCIKAIEKSLNFGENGLPKIGSGDWNDGFSTVGNKGKGESVWLGFFQYAILDRFIPICNKMGDEELAKKYENIKINLKKALNTKAWDGRWFRRAFMDDGNVLGSMENDECRIDSIAQSWSVISGAGDNDKKYISMESLENHLVDREHGLIKLLDHF
;
A
#
# COMPACT_ATOMS: atom_id res chain seq x y z
N MET A 1 -30.07 -1.36 17.57
CA MET A 1 -30.35 -2.79 17.96
C MET A 1 -30.37 -2.99 19.46
N ILE A 2 -29.35 -2.61 20.21
CA ILE A 2 -29.29 -2.81 21.67
C ILE A 2 -30.41 -2.04 22.39
N LYS A 3 -30.54 -0.71 22.16
CA LYS A 3 -31.54 0.14 22.79
C LYS A 3 -33.01 -0.27 22.49
N ASN A 4 -33.28 -0.74 21.29
CA ASN A 4 -34.63 -1.00 20.80
C ASN A 4 -35.02 -2.49 20.90
N SER A 5 -34.20 -3.33 21.53
CA SER A 5 -34.43 -4.78 21.68
C SER A 5 -34.73 -5.54 20.39
N ILE A 6 -34.35 -5.01 19.25
CA ILE A 6 -34.55 -5.62 17.92
C ILE A 6 -33.80 -6.97 17.86
N PRO A 7 -34.41 -8.05 17.36
CA PRO A 7 -33.72 -9.31 17.19
C PRO A 7 -32.59 -9.17 16.16
N LEU A 8 -31.51 -9.95 16.35
CA LEU A 8 -30.44 -10.02 15.36
C LEU A 8 -30.96 -10.64 14.04
N SER A 9 -30.38 -10.25 12.91
CA SER A 9 -30.81 -10.67 11.57
C SER A 9 -30.64 -12.17 11.29
N ARG A 10 -29.85 -12.89 12.10
CA ARG A 10 -29.45 -14.31 11.90
C ARG A 10 -28.78 -14.58 10.54
N LYS A 11 -28.22 -13.58 9.91
CA LYS A 11 -27.46 -13.74 8.67
C LYS A 11 -26.06 -14.24 8.98
N ILE A 12 -25.62 -15.26 8.23
CA ILE A 12 -24.26 -15.79 8.21
C ILE A 12 -23.83 -15.91 6.74
N GLY A 13 -22.55 -15.88 6.45
CA GLY A 13 -22.03 -16.05 5.10
C GLY A 13 -20.90 -15.09 4.78
N LEU A 14 -20.62 -14.91 3.52
CA LEU A 14 -19.61 -13.98 3.03
C LEU A 14 -20.09 -12.53 3.22
N VAL A 15 -19.29 -11.74 3.92
CA VAL A 15 -19.60 -10.35 4.25
C VAL A 15 -18.32 -9.51 4.09
N THR A 16 -18.50 -8.27 3.68
CA THR A 16 -17.39 -7.32 3.52
C THR A 16 -16.85 -6.81 4.86
N GLU A 17 -17.74 -6.67 5.87
CA GLU A 17 -17.36 -6.33 7.25
C GLU A 17 -17.82 -7.44 8.18
N PRO A 18 -16.98 -8.42 8.52
CA PRO A 18 -17.37 -9.54 9.36
C PRO A 18 -17.51 -9.12 10.83
N ILE A 19 -18.64 -9.44 11.41
CA ILE A 19 -18.88 -9.32 12.85
C ILE A 19 -19.37 -10.64 13.40
N VAL A 20 -19.10 -10.89 14.67
CA VAL A 20 -19.73 -11.96 15.45
C VAL A 20 -20.61 -11.32 16.52
N ALA A 21 -21.90 -11.51 16.42
CA ALA A 21 -22.86 -10.97 17.38
C ALA A 21 -23.76 -12.07 17.92
N LEU A 22 -23.81 -12.23 19.24
CA LEU A 22 -24.65 -13.17 19.94
C LEU A 22 -25.57 -12.40 20.90
N LYS A 23 -26.85 -12.75 20.90
CA LYS A 23 -27.83 -12.18 21.85
C LYS A 23 -28.51 -13.31 22.64
N ARG A 24 -28.44 -13.23 23.96
CA ARG A 24 -29.13 -14.13 24.87
C ARG A 24 -29.87 -13.32 25.95
N THR A 25 -31.11 -13.69 26.23
CA THR A 25 -31.89 -13.10 27.31
C THR A 25 -31.75 -13.97 28.54
N ILE A 26 -31.39 -13.38 29.67
CA ILE A 26 -31.21 -14.04 30.95
C ILE A 26 -32.25 -13.46 31.91
N LYS A 27 -32.96 -14.35 32.62
CA LYS A 27 -33.87 -13.99 33.69
C LYS A 27 -33.24 -14.38 35.05
N ILE A 28 -33.03 -13.40 35.90
CA ILE A 28 -32.44 -13.61 37.23
C ILE A 28 -33.49 -13.25 38.26
N LYS A 29 -33.82 -14.17 39.19
CA LYS A 29 -34.71 -13.89 40.28
C LYS A 29 -34.00 -13.09 41.36
N PRO A 30 -34.79 -12.42 42.25
CA PRO A 30 -34.20 -11.67 43.35
C PRO A 30 -33.29 -12.57 44.22
N LYS A 31 -32.06 -12.07 44.50
CA LYS A 31 -31.02 -12.76 45.28
C LYS A 31 -30.39 -13.99 44.62
N GLU A 32 -30.77 -14.35 43.41
CA GLU A 32 -30.12 -15.41 42.62
C GLU A 32 -28.91 -14.87 41.85
N LYS A 33 -27.92 -15.75 41.57
CA LYS A 33 -26.76 -15.48 40.70
C LYS A 33 -26.86 -16.43 39.51
N THR A 34 -26.46 -15.93 38.34
CA THR A 34 -26.27 -16.77 37.17
C THR A 34 -24.90 -16.52 36.58
N VAL A 35 -24.31 -17.55 36.07
CA VAL A 35 -23.00 -17.50 35.37
C VAL A 35 -23.26 -17.72 33.90
N VAL A 36 -22.59 -16.94 33.08
CA VAL A 36 -22.61 -17.08 31.62
C VAL A 36 -21.16 -17.16 31.14
N ASP A 37 -20.83 -18.27 30.56
CA ASP A 37 -19.51 -18.49 29.97
C ASP A 37 -19.57 -18.15 28.48
N LEU A 38 -18.57 -17.39 27.99
CA LEU A 38 -18.36 -17.11 26.59
C LEU A 38 -17.11 -17.88 26.13
N ILE A 39 -17.29 -18.69 25.10
CA ILE A 39 -16.21 -19.50 24.53
C ILE A 39 -15.88 -18.95 23.15
N ILE A 40 -14.64 -18.53 22.97
CA ILE A 40 -14.07 -18.14 21.67
C ILE A 40 -13.00 -19.16 21.32
N SER A 41 -13.11 -19.77 20.16
CA SER A 41 -12.13 -20.76 19.67
C SER A 41 -11.68 -20.45 18.28
N VAL A 42 -10.37 -20.64 18.03
CA VAL A 42 -9.72 -20.52 16.72
C VAL A 42 -8.92 -21.78 16.48
N GLY A 43 -8.99 -22.33 15.28
CA GLY A 43 -8.25 -23.51 14.88
C GLY A 43 -8.00 -23.55 13.37
N ARG A 44 -7.02 -24.33 12.96
CA ARG A 44 -6.72 -24.54 11.53
C ARG A 44 -7.77 -25.43 10.83
N GLU A 45 -8.47 -26.24 11.58
CA GLU A 45 -9.49 -27.20 11.12
C GLU A 45 -10.81 -26.96 11.83
N GLU A 46 -11.91 -26.99 11.09
CA GLU A 46 -13.24 -26.73 11.59
C GLU A 46 -13.64 -27.75 12.69
N GLU A 47 -13.34 -29.02 12.46
CA GLU A 47 -13.68 -30.09 13.43
C GLU A 47 -12.96 -29.88 14.75
N LYS A 48 -11.68 -29.51 14.73
CA LYS A 48 -10.90 -29.23 15.93
C LYS A 48 -11.46 -28.04 16.72
N THR A 49 -11.92 -27.03 15.98
CA THR A 49 -12.55 -25.85 16.57
C THR A 49 -13.89 -26.19 17.23
N LYS A 50 -14.70 -27.03 16.59
CA LYS A 50 -15.96 -27.54 17.15
C LYS A 50 -15.74 -28.40 18.38
N GLU A 51 -14.75 -29.27 18.38
CA GLU A 51 -14.37 -30.10 19.53
C GLU A 51 -13.99 -29.24 20.74
N ASN A 52 -13.18 -28.20 20.54
CA ASN A 52 -12.79 -27.25 21.58
C ASN A 52 -14.02 -26.56 22.17
N ILE A 53 -14.94 -26.06 21.34
CA ILE A 53 -16.18 -25.45 21.83
C ILE A 53 -16.99 -26.44 22.65
N LYS A 54 -17.22 -27.67 22.16
CA LYS A 54 -17.94 -28.71 22.88
C LYS A 54 -17.30 -29.05 24.23
N LYS A 55 -15.95 -29.16 24.25
CA LYS A 55 -15.20 -29.44 25.48
C LYS A 55 -15.50 -28.42 26.58
N TYR A 56 -15.49 -27.12 26.23
CA TYR A 56 -15.64 -26.02 27.19
C TYR A 56 -17.09 -25.57 27.42
N GLN A 57 -18.09 -26.21 26.80
CA GLN A 57 -19.50 -26.04 27.19
C GLN A 57 -19.81 -26.62 28.58
N SER A 58 -18.95 -27.50 29.10
CA SER A 58 -19.04 -27.99 30.47
C SER A 58 -18.34 -27.04 31.44
N PHE A 59 -19.06 -26.50 32.39
CA PHE A 59 -18.53 -25.67 33.48
C PHE A 59 -17.42 -26.38 34.27
N GLU A 60 -17.51 -27.68 34.45
CA GLU A 60 -16.48 -28.47 35.14
C GLU A 60 -15.16 -28.46 34.35
N ASN A 61 -15.24 -28.54 33.01
CA ASN A 61 -14.02 -28.47 32.17
C ASN A 61 -13.41 -27.08 32.22
N VAL A 62 -14.23 -26.04 32.24
CA VAL A 62 -13.73 -24.66 32.39
C VAL A 62 -13.02 -24.50 33.74
N LYS A 63 -13.62 -24.96 34.83
CA LYS A 63 -13.03 -24.91 36.17
C LYS A 63 -11.69 -25.67 36.21
N LYS A 64 -11.68 -26.89 35.68
CA LYS A 64 -10.46 -27.71 35.58
C LYS A 64 -9.34 -27.01 34.82
N GLU A 65 -9.66 -26.28 33.74
CA GLU A 65 -8.67 -25.56 32.96
C GLU A 65 -8.08 -24.39 33.74
N PHE A 66 -8.89 -23.67 34.54
CA PHE A 66 -8.36 -22.67 35.48
C PHE A 66 -7.43 -23.28 36.54
N GLU A 67 -7.75 -24.43 37.09
CA GLU A 67 -6.88 -25.14 38.05
C GLU A 67 -5.57 -25.58 37.40
N LEU A 68 -5.62 -26.11 36.18
CA LEU A 68 -4.44 -26.51 35.38
C LEU A 68 -3.58 -25.30 35.03
N SER A 69 -4.21 -24.21 34.61
CA SER A 69 -3.49 -22.96 34.30
C SER A 69 -2.74 -22.42 35.52
N ARG A 70 -3.39 -22.43 36.69
CA ARG A 70 -2.79 -22.04 37.96
C ARG A 70 -1.59 -22.95 38.32
N ALA A 71 -1.77 -24.26 38.24
CA ALA A 71 -0.71 -25.23 38.52
C ALA A 71 0.50 -25.04 37.57
N ARG A 72 0.25 -24.76 36.29
CA ARG A 72 1.29 -24.45 35.30
C ARG A 72 2.05 -23.19 35.67
N VAL A 73 1.38 -22.10 36.00
CA VAL A 73 2.02 -20.83 36.41
C VAL A 73 2.85 -21.04 37.67
N GLU A 74 2.38 -21.85 38.64
CA GLU A 74 3.15 -22.17 39.84
C GLU A 74 4.39 -22.98 39.53
N ALA A 75 4.31 -23.99 38.63
CA ALA A 75 5.43 -24.78 38.18
C ALA A 75 6.48 -23.92 37.43
N GLU A 76 6.04 -23.07 36.49
CA GLU A 76 6.90 -22.14 35.77
C GLU A 76 7.59 -21.15 36.74
N SER A 77 6.84 -20.60 37.71
CA SER A 77 7.41 -19.69 38.70
C SER A 77 8.48 -20.33 39.58
N ARG A 78 8.27 -21.59 39.95
CA ARG A 78 9.30 -22.37 40.68
C ARG A 78 10.53 -22.64 39.82
N TYR A 79 10.33 -23.00 38.56
CA TYR A 79 11.43 -23.24 37.61
C TYR A 79 12.27 -21.98 37.42
N LEU A 80 11.64 -20.84 37.19
CA LEU A 80 12.29 -19.54 37.00
C LEU A 80 12.76 -18.89 38.32
N ARG A 81 12.40 -19.46 39.48
CA ARG A 81 12.67 -18.90 40.82
C ARG A 81 12.17 -17.47 40.98
N ILE A 82 10.97 -17.18 40.48
CA ILE A 82 10.31 -15.88 40.53
C ILE A 82 9.16 -15.87 41.52
N LYS A 83 8.91 -14.71 42.14
CA LYS A 83 7.82 -14.51 43.08
C LYS A 83 6.66 -13.79 42.41
N GLY A 84 5.46 -13.89 43.02
CA GLY A 84 4.26 -13.24 42.46
C GLY A 84 4.40 -11.74 42.19
N LYS A 85 5.16 -11.01 43.01
CA LYS A 85 5.43 -9.56 42.77
C LYS A 85 6.26 -9.35 41.50
N GLU A 86 7.28 -10.21 41.24
CA GLU A 86 8.12 -10.13 40.05
C GLU A 86 7.28 -10.39 38.80
N ILE A 87 6.38 -11.39 38.86
CA ILE A 87 5.46 -11.68 37.74
C ILE A 87 4.59 -10.47 37.39
N ALA A 88 4.08 -9.77 38.41
CA ALA A 88 3.27 -8.56 38.18
C ALA A 88 4.07 -7.45 37.48
N ILE A 89 5.34 -7.27 37.84
CA ILE A 89 6.26 -6.32 37.17
C ILE A 89 6.49 -6.75 35.73
N TYR A 90 6.78 -8.04 35.50
CA TYR A 90 7.03 -8.56 34.15
C TYR A 90 5.79 -8.43 33.24
N GLN A 91 4.59 -8.64 33.78
CA GLN A 91 3.34 -8.42 33.04
C GLN A 91 3.13 -6.93 32.70
N LYS A 92 3.51 -6.00 33.57
CA LYS A 92 3.51 -4.56 33.27
C LYS A 92 4.51 -4.24 32.14
N MET A 93 5.71 -4.81 32.19
CA MET A 93 6.70 -4.64 31.13
C MET A 93 6.16 -5.11 29.77
N LEU A 94 5.42 -6.21 29.73
CA LEU A 94 4.80 -6.70 28.51
C LEU A 94 3.85 -5.69 27.87
N SER A 95 3.16 -4.88 28.65
CA SER A 95 2.26 -3.87 28.11
C SER A 95 2.99 -2.82 27.27
N TYR A 96 4.24 -2.51 27.57
CA TYR A 96 5.07 -1.58 26.79
C TYR A 96 5.60 -2.16 25.47
N PHE A 97 5.52 -3.49 25.27
CA PHE A 97 5.86 -4.15 24.02
C PHE A 97 4.65 -4.38 23.11
N ILE A 98 3.47 -4.58 23.73
CA ILE A 98 2.23 -4.96 23.01
C ILE A 98 1.40 -3.73 22.68
N PHE A 99 1.39 -2.73 23.57
CA PHE A 99 0.62 -1.51 23.41
C PHE A 99 1.52 -0.32 23.17
N ASP A 100 0.94 0.77 22.72
CA ASP A 100 1.64 2.02 22.51
C ASP A 100 2.31 2.54 23.80
N ASN A 101 3.59 2.83 23.68
CA ASN A 101 4.37 3.37 24.80
C ASN A 101 4.56 4.89 24.65
N PRO A 102 3.77 5.73 25.36
CA PRO A 102 3.88 7.18 25.29
C PRO A 102 5.21 7.74 25.83
N ILE A 103 6.00 6.91 26.52
CA ILE A 103 7.26 7.30 27.14
C ILE A 103 8.41 7.32 26.15
N LYS A 104 8.35 6.53 25.08
CA LYS A 104 9.28 6.67 23.94
C LYS A 104 9.41 8.13 23.49
N SER A 105 8.36 8.91 23.65
CA SER A 105 8.32 10.32 23.28
C SER A 105 9.24 11.24 24.07
N GLN A 106 9.63 10.90 25.30
CA GLN A 106 10.44 11.81 26.14
C GLN A 106 11.92 11.81 25.78
N PHE A 107 12.47 10.65 25.44
CA PHE A 107 13.87 10.53 25.03
C PHE A 107 14.11 11.24 23.69
N MET A 108 13.11 11.24 22.84
CA MET A 108 13.16 11.91 21.54
C MET A 108 13.07 13.45 21.67
N LYS A 109 12.37 13.98 22.68
CA LYS A 109 12.33 15.45 22.96
C LYS A 109 13.71 16.04 23.19
N LYS A 110 14.64 15.27 23.75
CA LYS A 110 16.03 15.69 24.00
C LYS A 110 16.91 15.65 22.73
N ASN A 111 16.49 14.90 21.67
CA ASN A 111 17.35 14.58 20.55
C ASN A 111 16.80 15.03 19.17
N THR A 112 15.93 16.04 19.12
CA THR A 112 15.17 16.51 17.96
C THR A 112 15.97 16.95 16.71
N GLN A 113 17.30 17.01 16.80
CA GLN A 113 18.16 17.43 15.68
C GLN A 113 18.86 16.27 14.96
N ILE A 114 18.63 15.03 15.37
CA ILE A 114 19.48 13.92 14.96
C ILE A 114 18.71 12.99 13.99
N ILE A 115 19.26 12.81 12.80
CA ILE A 115 18.72 11.93 11.73
C ILE A 115 19.39 10.57 11.89
N TYR A 116 18.65 9.53 12.31
CA TYR A 116 19.17 8.19 12.49
C TYR A 116 18.48 7.17 11.62
N GLN A 117 19.21 6.08 11.34
CA GLN A 117 18.74 4.98 10.52
C GLN A 117 19.01 3.65 11.21
N LYS A 118 18.14 2.67 10.98
CA LYS A 118 18.18 1.31 11.51
C LYS A 118 19.54 0.64 11.30
N ASP A 119 20.13 0.79 10.13
CA ASP A 119 21.40 0.20 9.74
C ASP A 119 22.57 0.62 10.66
N GLN A 120 22.45 1.73 11.37
CA GLN A 120 23.46 2.16 12.35
C GLN A 120 23.54 1.23 13.57
N LEU A 121 22.47 0.50 13.89
CA LEU A 121 22.47 -0.48 14.99
C LEU A 121 23.05 -1.82 14.57
N TRP A 122 23.04 -2.13 13.27
CA TRP A 122 23.53 -3.42 12.76
C TRP A 122 25.03 -3.64 13.01
N LYS A 123 25.82 -2.58 13.00
CA LYS A 123 27.24 -2.66 13.34
C LYS A 123 27.50 -3.16 14.78
N TYR A 124 26.49 -3.10 15.64
CA TYR A 124 26.50 -3.66 17.00
C TYR A 124 25.79 -5.00 17.08
N GLY A 125 25.33 -5.56 15.97
CA GLY A 125 24.60 -6.83 15.89
C GLY A 125 23.13 -6.72 16.32
N ILE A 126 22.64 -5.54 16.67
CA ILE A 126 21.27 -5.30 17.11
C ILE A 126 20.38 -5.20 15.88
N SER A 127 19.36 -6.09 15.77
CA SER A 127 18.50 -6.14 14.58
C SER A 127 17.54 -4.96 14.51
N GLY A 128 17.06 -4.53 15.67
CA GLY A 128 16.01 -3.53 15.81
C GLY A 128 14.65 -3.97 15.24
N ASP A 129 14.48 -5.23 14.90
CA ASP A 129 13.20 -5.82 14.46
C ASP A 129 12.34 -6.29 15.64
N LEU A 130 12.95 -6.37 16.81
CA LEU A 130 12.33 -6.83 18.05
C LEU A 130 12.30 -5.71 19.09
N PRO A 131 11.35 -5.74 20.05
CA PRO A 131 11.34 -4.79 21.15
C PRO A 131 12.67 -4.80 21.90
N ILE A 132 13.18 -3.61 22.25
CA ILE A 132 14.48 -3.44 22.92
C ILE A 132 14.29 -3.01 24.37
N ILE A 133 14.96 -3.73 25.29
CA ILE A 133 15.14 -3.34 26.68
C ILE A 133 16.56 -2.79 26.81
N LEU A 134 16.72 -1.51 27.04
CA LEU A 134 18.02 -0.87 27.26
C LEU A 134 18.28 -0.76 28.76
N ILE A 135 19.41 -1.30 29.24
CA ILE A 135 19.90 -1.14 30.63
C ILE A 135 21.07 -0.19 30.58
N LYS A 136 21.03 0.87 31.40
CA LYS A 136 22.13 1.80 31.56
C LYS A 136 22.75 1.60 32.96
N ILE A 137 24.01 1.18 33.01
CA ILE A 137 24.72 0.88 34.26
C ILE A 137 25.97 1.74 34.40
N ARG A 138 26.25 2.23 35.65
CA ARG A 138 27.38 3.11 35.96
C ARG A 138 28.22 2.64 37.14
N ASP A 139 27.65 1.77 37.96
CA ASP A 139 28.27 1.30 39.19
C ASP A 139 28.21 -0.22 39.27
N VAL A 140 29.29 -0.85 39.69
CA VAL A 140 29.41 -2.32 39.84
C VAL A 140 28.37 -2.88 40.82
N ASN A 141 28.01 -2.07 41.87
CA ASN A 141 27.00 -2.49 42.85
C ASN A 141 25.60 -2.64 42.27
N ASP A 142 25.34 -2.05 41.11
CA ASP A 142 24.04 -2.09 40.42
C ASP A 142 23.83 -3.35 39.58
N GLY A 143 24.79 -4.27 39.53
CA GLY A 143 24.70 -5.54 38.78
C GLY A 143 23.47 -6.38 39.11
N TYR A 144 22.88 -6.22 40.30
CA TYR A 144 21.65 -6.88 40.69
C TYR A 144 20.47 -6.51 39.75
N VAL A 145 20.42 -5.27 39.23
CA VAL A 145 19.38 -4.82 38.30
C VAL A 145 19.48 -5.56 36.98
N ILE A 146 20.70 -5.80 36.49
CA ILE A 146 20.91 -6.64 35.29
C ILE A 146 20.32 -8.03 35.51
N ARG A 147 20.58 -8.66 36.66
CA ARG A 147 20.03 -9.99 36.98
C ARG A 147 18.50 -9.98 37.07
N GLU A 148 17.88 -8.91 37.60
CA GLU A 148 16.42 -8.75 37.60
C GLU A 148 15.85 -8.68 36.16
N VAL A 149 16.48 -7.90 35.28
CA VAL A 149 16.03 -7.78 33.87
C VAL A 149 16.27 -9.08 33.10
N LEU A 150 17.39 -9.78 33.32
CA LEU A 150 17.65 -11.06 32.68
C LEU A 150 16.63 -12.14 33.10
N LYS A 151 16.15 -12.12 34.35
CA LYS A 151 15.03 -12.98 34.78
C LYS A 151 13.72 -12.61 34.09
N ALA A 152 13.43 -11.32 33.94
CA ALA A 152 12.27 -10.88 33.18
C ALA A 152 12.37 -11.32 31.71
N TYR A 153 13.53 -11.19 31.10
CA TYR A 153 13.81 -11.66 29.75
C TYR A 153 13.59 -13.17 29.60
N GLU A 154 14.08 -13.99 30.56
CA GLU A 154 13.83 -15.42 30.61
C GLU A 154 12.33 -15.74 30.70
N PHE A 155 11.59 -15.02 31.55
CA PHE A 155 10.14 -15.15 31.64
C PHE A 155 9.45 -14.85 30.30
N PHE A 156 9.85 -13.79 29.56
CA PHE A 156 9.30 -13.48 28.25
C PHE A 156 9.55 -14.60 27.24
N ARG A 157 10.75 -15.17 27.24
CA ARG A 157 11.11 -16.29 26.38
C ARG A 157 10.23 -17.52 26.64
N THR A 158 9.89 -17.83 27.90
CA THR A 158 8.96 -18.95 28.21
C THR A 158 7.54 -18.71 27.67
N LYS A 159 7.18 -17.44 27.39
CA LYS A 159 5.91 -17.05 26.78
C LYS A 159 6.01 -16.87 25.25
N ASN A 160 7.10 -17.30 24.63
CA ASN A 160 7.39 -17.09 23.20
C ASN A 160 7.44 -15.61 22.78
N ILE A 161 7.70 -14.69 23.70
CA ILE A 161 7.89 -13.28 23.41
C ILE A 161 9.38 -13.04 23.21
N GLN A 162 9.71 -12.56 22.02
CA GLN A 162 11.10 -12.24 21.67
C GLN A 162 11.37 -10.76 21.86
N THR A 163 12.44 -10.44 22.58
CA THR A 163 12.92 -9.08 22.81
C THR A 163 14.44 -9.09 22.70
N GLU A 164 15.07 -7.94 22.49
CA GLU A 164 16.52 -7.72 22.58
C GLU A 164 16.84 -7.00 23.87
N VAL A 165 17.85 -7.47 24.61
CA VAL A 165 18.37 -6.80 25.81
C VAL A 165 19.71 -6.18 25.46
N VAL A 166 19.80 -4.85 25.58
CA VAL A 166 21.05 -4.12 25.34
C VAL A 166 21.54 -3.53 26.67
N ILE A 167 22.74 -3.88 27.07
CA ILE A 167 23.36 -3.38 28.30
C ILE A 167 24.41 -2.35 27.91
N LEU A 168 24.18 -1.11 28.25
CA LEU A 168 25.09 0.01 28.02
C LEU A 168 25.88 0.32 29.28
N ASP A 169 27.17 0.01 29.24
CA ASP A 169 28.14 0.40 30.24
C ASP A 169 28.45 1.91 30.11
N GLU A 170 28.08 2.70 31.10
CA GLU A 170 28.31 4.12 31.17
C GLU A 170 29.39 4.49 32.25
N GLU A 171 30.23 3.52 32.67
CA GLU A 171 31.31 3.76 33.61
C GLU A 171 32.24 4.89 33.09
N LYS A 172 32.58 5.84 33.96
CA LYS A 172 33.60 6.84 33.63
C LYS A 172 34.97 6.16 33.75
N HIS A 173 35.71 6.08 32.64
CA HIS A 173 37.01 5.46 32.44
C HIS A 173 37.78 5.20 33.75
N SER A 174 37.75 3.93 34.17
CA SER A 174 38.64 3.38 35.20
C SER A 174 39.64 2.45 34.49
N TYR A 175 40.86 2.40 34.98
CA TYR A 175 41.89 1.46 34.50
C TYR A 175 41.48 -0.01 34.73
N GLU A 176 40.53 -0.21 35.65
CA GLU A 176 39.96 -1.49 36.05
C GLU A 176 38.49 -1.54 35.63
N ASN A 177 38.15 -2.42 34.70
CA ASN A 177 36.83 -2.53 34.10
C ASN A 177 35.82 -3.32 34.97
N TYR A 178 35.61 -2.92 36.21
CA TYR A 178 34.76 -3.66 37.17
C TYR A 178 33.28 -3.77 36.71
N VAL A 179 32.72 -2.72 36.12
CA VAL A 179 31.34 -2.76 35.63
C VAL A 179 31.20 -3.75 34.48
N ARG A 180 32.16 -3.79 33.56
CA ARG A 180 32.19 -4.74 32.45
C ARG A 180 32.29 -6.18 32.93
N GLU A 181 33.15 -6.44 33.95
CA GLU A 181 33.25 -7.76 34.54
C GLU A 181 31.94 -8.21 35.23
N GLU A 182 31.26 -7.29 35.93
CA GLU A 182 29.96 -7.58 36.54
C GLU A 182 28.87 -7.84 35.53
N ILE A 183 28.85 -7.11 34.39
CA ILE A 183 27.95 -7.36 33.27
C ILE A 183 28.17 -8.78 32.74
N GLU A 184 29.42 -9.13 32.44
CA GLU A 184 29.77 -10.45 31.93
C GLU A 184 29.39 -11.56 32.93
N ASN A 185 29.69 -11.39 34.20
CA ASN A 185 29.35 -12.35 35.24
C ASN A 185 27.82 -12.50 35.38
N SER A 186 27.07 -11.40 35.29
CA SER A 186 25.63 -11.43 35.37
C SER A 186 25.02 -12.21 34.18
N ILE A 187 25.57 -12.05 32.96
CA ILE A 187 25.13 -12.77 31.77
C ILE A 187 25.52 -14.27 31.88
N LEU A 188 26.76 -14.56 32.24
CA LEU A 188 27.26 -15.94 32.36
C LEU A 188 26.48 -16.75 33.39
N ASN A 189 26.08 -16.13 34.49
CA ASN A 189 25.31 -16.77 35.55
C ASN A 189 23.80 -16.85 35.24
N SER A 190 23.33 -16.27 34.13
CA SER A 190 21.96 -16.42 33.66
C SER A 190 21.76 -17.68 32.82
N GLN A 191 20.54 -18.22 32.80
CA GLN A 191 20.23 -19.33 31.91
C GLN A 191 20.23 -18.93 30.42
N MET A 192 20.31 -17.63 30.12
CA MET A 192 20.26 -17.05 28.78
C MET A 192 21.63 -16.69 28.20
N SER A 193 22.72 -17.11 28.82
CA SER A 193 24.09 -16.79 28.38
C SER A 193 24.39 -17.21 26.94
N TYR A 194 23.78 -18.30 26.46
CA TYR A 194 23.91 -18.77 25.09
C TYR A 194 23.27 -17.82 24.03
N LEU A 195 22.48 -16.86 24.44
CA LEU A 195 21.85 -15.87 23.58
C LEU A 195 22.68 -14.58 23.43
N LYS A 196 23.90 -14.55 23.91
CA LYS A 196 24.77 -13.39 23.78
C LYS A 196 25.17 -13.15 22.33
N ASN A 197 25.01 -11.93 21.85
CA ASN A 197 25.36 -11.44 20.51
C ASN A 197 24.65 -12.17 19.35
N ILE A 198 23.44 -12.64 19.56
CA ILE A 198 22.60 -13.20 18.50
C ILE A 198 21.25 -12.45 18.43
N LYS A 199 20.61 -12.48 17.29
CA LYS A 199 19.30 -11.83 17.08
C LYS A 199 18.29 -12.30 18.15
N GLY A 200 17.62 -11.33 18.77
CA GLY A 200 16.68 -11.58 19.87
C GLY A 200 17.37 -11.96 21.18
N GLY A 201 18.64 -11.65 21.36
CA GLY A 201 19.46 -12.00 22.50
C GLY A 201 19.94 -10.80 23.33
N ILE A 202 21.13 -10.93 23.89
CA ILE A 202 21.73 -9.99 24.84
C ILE A 202 22.96 -9.36 24.18
N PHE A 203 23.00 -8.03 24.13
CA PHE A 203 24.11 -7.25 23.59
C PHE A 203 24.73 -6.39 24.68
N THR A 204 26.05 -6.26 24.66
CA THR A 204 26.80 -5.41 25.60
C THR A 204 27.54 -4.33 24.84
N LEU A 205 27.38 -3.10 25.25
CA LEU A 205 27.96 -1.92 24.62
C LEU A 205 28.64 -1.04 25.67
N THR A 206 29.78 -0.43 25.30
CA THR A 206 30.51 0.49 26.17
C THR A 206 30.40 1.92 25.65
N LYS A 207 29.97 2.84 26.46
CA LYS A 207 29.74 4.25 26.09
C LYS A 207 30.93 4.93 25.42
N GLY A 208 32.16 4.58 25.85
CA GLY A 208 33.39 5.10 25.26
C GLY A 208 33.73 4.58 23.88
N GLU A 209 33.13 3.44 23.46
CA GLU A 209 33.36 2.75 22.20
C GLU A 209 32.26 3.04 21.15
N ILE A 210 31.22 3.80 21.51
CA ILE A 210 30.04 4.07 20.68
C ILE A 210 29.90 5.57 20.45
N ASP A 211 29.52 5.94 19.23
CA ASP A 211 29.18 7.33 18.91
C ASP A 211 27.99 7.83 19.74
N LYS A 212 28.10 9.09 20.21
CA LYS A 212 26.98 9.73 20.93
C LYS A 212 25.66 9.69 20.16
N LYS A 213 25.74 9.68 18.85
CA LYS A 213 24.59 9.58 17.95
C LYS A 213 23.90 8.23 18.07
N ASP A 214 24.68 7.15 18.13
CA ASP A 214 24.14 5.80 18.22
C ASP A 214 23.55 5.50 19.59
N ILE A 215 24.11 6.10 20.65
CA ILE A 215 23.50 6.05 21.99
C ILE A 215 22.12 6.72 21.97
N ALA A 216 22.03 7.91 21.38
CA ALA A 216 20.76 8.62 21.26
C ALA A 216 19.75 7.87 20.38
N LEU A 217 20.20 7.23 19.31
CA LEU A 217 19.36 6.32 18.51
C LEU A 217 18.86 5.16 19.35
N LEU A 218 19.75 4.48 20.07
CA LEU A 218 19.41 3.34 20.92
C LEU A 218 18.37 3.71 21.99
N GLU A 219 18.57 4.87 22.67
CA GLU A 219 17.60 5.40 23.63
C GLU A 219 16.24 5.69 22.97
N THR A 220 16.27 6.15 21.73
CA THR A 220 15.07 6.51 20.97
C THR A 220 14.25 5.29 20.55
N VAL A 221 14.90 4.23 20.09
CA VAL A 221 14.21 3.02 19.58
C VAL A 221 13.88 2.01 20.67
N SER A 222 14.47 2.15 21.88
CA SER A 222 14.21 1.23 22.99
C SER A 222 12.77 1.35 23.50
N ASP A 223 12.13 0.21 23.75
CA ASP A 223 10.76 0.16 24.28
C ASP A 223 10.72 0.40 25.78
N ILE A 224 11.75 -0.06 26.49
CA ILE A 224 11.93 0.17 27.93
C ILE A 224 13.39 0.57 28.18
N ILE A 225 13.59 1.60 28.96
CA ILE A 225 14.92 2.01 29.44
C ILE A 225 14.97 1.84 30.95
N ILE A 226 15.89 1.02 31.41
CA ILE A 226 16.17 0.79 32.81
C ILE A 226 17.47 1.54 33.17
N ASP A 227 17.37 2.58 33.96
CA ASP A 227 18.51 3.32 34.50
C ASP A 227 18.80 2.80 35.91
N THR A 228 19.94 2.12 36.10
CA THR A 228 20.30 1.55 37.42
C THR A 228 20.44 2.59 38.51
N ALA A 229 20.73 3.84 38.16
CA ALA A 229 20.80 4.94 39.14
C ALA A 229 19.43 5.24 39.81
N LYS A 230 18.33 4.79 39.21
CA LYS A 230 16.98 4.87 39.79
C LYS A 230 16.65 3.71 40.73
N GLY A 231 17.56 2.75 40.89
CA GLY A 231 17.38 1.53 41.66
C GLY A 231 16.92 0.36 40.87
N GLY A 232 16.30 -0.65 41.51
CA GLY A 232 15.90 -1.91 40.90
C GLY A 232 14.80 -1.77 39.84
N LEU A 233 14.48 -2.90 39.23
CA LEU A 233 13.48 -3.00 38.15
C LEU A 233 12.10 -2.47 38.58
N GLU A 234 11.68 -2.75 39.83
CA GLU A 234 10.38 -2.29 40.35
C GLU A 234 10.30 -0.76 40.37
N ASN A 235 11.35 -0.05 40.79
CA ASN A 235 11.37 1.40 40.82
C ASN A 235 11.31 2.00 39.40
N ASN A 236 12.09 1.45 38.47
CA ASN A 236 12.10 1.91 37.09
C ASN A 236 10.74 1.76 36.43
N ILE A 237 10.05 0.61 36.63
CA ILE A 237 8.71 0.38 36.05
C ILE A 237 7.66 1.27 36.74
N LYS A 238 7.79 1.55 38.05
CA LYS A 238 6.88 2.44 38.74
C LYS A 238 7.01 3.88 38.26
N ASP A 239 8.22 4.37 38.06
CA ASP A 239 8.47 5.69 37.48
C ASP A 239 7.85 5.83 36.09
N LEU A 240 7.99 4.77 35.26
CA LEU A 240 7.38 4.70 33.93
C LEU A 240 5.85 4.74 33.99
N GLU A 241 5.22 4.05 34.96
CA GLU A 241 3.78 4.02 35.17
C GLU A 241 3.24 5.37 35.67
N GLU A 242 3.93 6.03 36.56
CA GLU A 242 3.55 7.37 37.08
C GLU A 242 3.59 8.41 35.96
N GLU A 243 4.63 8.38 35.13
CA GLU A 243 4.81 9.24 33.96
C GLU A 243 3.71 9.03 32.92
N TYR A 244 3.31 7.77 32.70
CA TYR A 244 2.18 7.38 31.84
C TYR A 244 0.85 7.95 32.37
N LEU A 245 0.59 7.79 33.66
CA LEU A 245 -0.64 8.26 34.30
C LEU A 245 -0.76 9.78 34.35
N GLU A 246 0.33 10.50 34.56
CA GLU A 246 0.34 11.96 34.51
C GLU A 246 -0.03 12.50 33.13
N LYS A 247 0.50 11.89 32.09
CA LYS A 247 0.18 12.27 30.71
C LYS A 247 -1.30 12.04 30.38
N TYR A 248 -1.90 10.97 30.87
CA TYR A 248 -3.33 10.69 30.68
C TYR A 248 -4.28 11.51 31.56
N LYS A 249 -3.86 11.93 32.75
CA LYS A 249 -4.68 12.81 33.63
C LYS A 249 -4.86 14.22 33.05
N GLN A 250 -3.91 14.70 32.26
CA GLN A 250 -4.02 15.99 31.58
C GLN A 250 -5.06 16.01 30.45
N ILE A 251 -5.49 14.84 30.00
CA ILE A 251 -6.46 14.68 28.89
C ILE A 251 -7.93 14.64 29.41
N GLY A 252 -8.15 14.48 30.69
CA GLY A 252 -9.45 14.08 31.27
C GLY A 252 -10.34 15.15 31.91
N ASN A 253 -10.02 16.43 31.91
CA ASN A 253 -10.69 17.46 32.71
C ASN A 253 -11.31 18.62 31.91
N GLU A 254 -12.10 18.36 30.86
CA GLU A 254 -12.98 19.39 30.29
C GLU A 254 -14.38 18.80 30.07
N GLU A 255 -15.39 19.36 30.75
CA GLU A 255 -16.80 19.01 30.59
C GLU A 255 -17.33 19.48 29.23
N GLU A 256 -17.93 18.58 28.48
CA GLU A 256 -18.57 18.87 27.19
C GLU A 256 -19.95 19.54 27.39
N THR A 257 -20.11 20.74 26.87
CA THR A 257 -21.41 21.31 26.57
C THR A 257 -21.75 21.09 25.10
N ILE A 258 -22.68 20.17 24.83
CA ILE A 258 -23.23 19.93 23.50
C ILE A 258 -24.27 21.02 23.21
N ILE A 259 -24.00 21.88 22.26
CA ILE A 259 -24.97 22.89 21.77
C ILE A 259 -25.68 22.31 20.53
N PRO A 260 -27.02 22.22 20.49
CA PRO A 260 -27.74 21.74 19.33
C PRO A 260 -27.61 22.70 18.13
N VAL A 261 -27.28 22.16 16.97
CA VAL A 261 -27.10 22.90 15.73
C VAL A 261 -28.42 23.06 15.00
N PRO A 262 -28.77 24.26 14.48
CA PRO A 262 -29.91 24.42 13.61
C PRO A 262 -29.67 23.74 12.27
N LYS A 263 -30.69 23.05 11.75
CA LYS A 263 -30.65 22.41 10.42
C LYS A 263 -30.83 23.49 9.34
N GLU A 264 -29.79 23.74 8.54
CA GLU A 264 -29.90 24.51 7.30
C GLU A 264 -29.80 23.53 6.12
N THR A 265 -30.90 23.41 5.38
CA THR A 265 -30.95 22.63 4.13
C THR A 265 -30.90 23.57 2.93
N GLU A 266 -29.73 24.03 2.56
CA GLU A 266 -29.54 24.72 1.29
C GLU A 266 -28.46 24.02 0.45
N ASP A 267 -28.87 23.44 -0.68
CA ASP A 267 -28.01 22.76 -1.64
C ASP A 267 -27.12 23.74 -2.41
N ILE A 268 -25.85 23.42 -2.55
CA ILE A 268 -25.05 23.90 -3.67
C ILE A 268 -25.49 23.16 -4.91
N ASN A 269 -26.30 23.76 -5.72
CA ASN A 269 -26.68 23.21 -7.02
C ASN A 269 -25.54 23.39 -8.04
N VAL A 270 -24.45 22.67 -7.90
CA VAL A 270 -23.44 22.53 -8.95
C VAL A 270 -23.96 21.63 -10.09
N LEU A 271 -24.86 20.72 -9.75
CA LEU A 271 -25.60 19.87 -10.69
C LEU A 271 -27.08 20.30 -10.66
N LYS A 272 -27.41 21.48 -11.20
CA LYS A 272 -28.81 21.88 -11.39
C LYS A 272 -29.58 21.00 -12.35
N ASP A 273 -28.90 20.20 -13.16
CA ASP A 273 -29.49 19.39 -14.20
C ASP A 273 -28.85 18.00 -14.26
N SER A 274 -29.46 17.00 -13.62
CA SER A 274 -29.30 15.59 -14.04
C SER A 274 -29.50 15.44 -15.57
N ASP A 275 -30.24 16.38 -16.19
CA ASP A 275 -30.55 16.46 -17.62
C ASP A 275 -29.36 16.90 -18.50
N LYS A 276 -28.23 17.34 -17.91
CA LYS A 276 -27.02 17.76 -18.65
C LYS A 276 -25.85 16.78 -18.58
N CYS A 277 -25.92 15.77 -17.68
CA CYS A 277 -24.90 14.72 -17.64
C CYS A 277 -25.17 13.64 -18.68
N LYS A 278 -24.16 13.31 -19.47
CA LYS A 278 -24.21 12.17 -20.36
C LYS A 278 -24.02 10.88 -19.58
N TYR A 279 -24.77 9.83 -19.91
CA TYR A 279 -24.68 8.52 -19.29
C TYR A 279 -24.81 8.54 -17.75
N TYR A 280 -25.77 9.31 -17.27
CA TYR A 280 -26.05 9.38 -15.83
C TYR A 280 -26.59 8.05 -15.30
N ASN A 281 -26.04 7.56 -14.19
CA ASN A 281 -26.31 6.24 -13.59
C ASN A 281 -26.81 6.32 -12.14
N GLU A 282 -27.59 7.36 -11.79
CA GLU A 282 -28.12 7.65 -10.45
C GLU A 282 -27.09 8.24 -9.46
N TYR A 283 -25.79 8.03 -9.68
CA TYR A 283 -24.71 8.55 -8.83
C TYR A 283 -23.87 9.61 -9.51
N GLY A 284 -23.72 9.51 -10.83
CA GLY A 284 -22.89 10.43 -11.59
C GLY A 284 -22.99 10.22 -13.09
N GLY A 285 -22.28 11.05 -13.85
CA GLY A 285 -22.25 11.02 -15.30
C GLY A 285 -21.15 11.92 -15.86
N PHE A 286 -20.93 11.82 -17.16
CA PHE A 286 -19.94 12.63 -17.86
C PHE A 286 -20.45 14.04 -18.11
N SER A 287 -19.53 15.03 -18.08
CA SER A 287 -19.81 16.37 -18.57
C SER A 287 -20.24 16.39 -20.04
N GLU A 288 -20.80 17.50 -20.52
CA GLU A 288 -21.26 17.62 -21.90
C GLU A 288 -20.15 17.34 -22.93
N ASP A 289 -18.92 17.75 -22.65
CA ASP A 289 -17.74 17.49 -23.49
C ASP A 289 -17.02 16.16 -23.18
N GLY A 290 -17.51 15.38 -22.24
CA GLY A 290 -16.98 14.07 -21.84
C GLY A 290 -15.64 14.08 -21.10
N LYS A 291 -15.10 15.26 -20.72
CA LYS A 291 -13.77 15.39 -20.13
C LYS A 291 -13.75 15.35 -18.61
N GLU A 292 -14.89 15.56 -17.99
CA GLU A 292 -15.07 15.44 -16.54
C GLU A 292 -16.12 14.38 -16.24
N TYR A 293 -15.95 13.69 -15.10
CA TYR A 293 -16.95 12.81 -14.54
C TYR A 293 -17.45 13.39 -13.22
N LEU A 294 -18.76 13.62 -13.16
CA LEU A 294 -19.42 14.28 -12.05
C LEU A 294 -20.10 13.25 -11.17
N ILE A 295 -19.92 13.34 -9.84
CA ILE A 295 -20.50 12.44 -8.84
C ILE A 295 -21.26 13.29 -7.82
N LYS A 296 -22.45 12.83 -7.43
CA LYS A 296 -23.26 13.46 -6.38
C LYS A 296 -23.64 12.40 -5.33
N ILE A 297 -23.15 12.59 -4.11
CA ILE A 297 -23.39 11.69 -2.98
C ILE A 297 -23.81 12.48 -1.73
N ASN A 298 -24.42 11.77 -0.79
CA ASN A 298 -24.72 12.27 0.55
C ASN A 298 -24.72 11.09 1.55
N GLN A 299 -25.09 11.35 2.79
CA GLN A 299 -25.09 10.32 3.83
C GLN A 299 -25.98 9.11 3.47
N ASP A 300 -27.13 9.34 2.81
CA ASP A 300 -28.11 8.30 2.49
C ASP A 300 -27.89 7.68 1.10
N ASN A 301 -27.30 8.41 0.17
CA ASN A 301 -27.01 7.98 -1.19
C ASN A 301 -25.49 7.89 -1.41
N ARG A 302 -24.90 6.75 -1.00
CA ARG A 302 -23.47 6.44 -1.17
C ARG A 302 -23.26 5.58 -2.39
N LEU A 303 -22.06 5.62 -2.98
CA LEU A 303 -21.70 4.72 -4.07
C LEU A 303 -21.72 3.24 -3.62
N PRO A 304 -22.08 2.32 -4.52
CA PRO A 304 -22.08 0.88 -4.23
C PRO A 304 -20.68 0.31 -3.99
N THR A 305 -19.65 0.98 -4.50
CA THR A 305 -18.23 0.70 -4.29
C THR A 305 -17.44 1.97 -4.46
N VAL A 306 -16.16 1.96 -4.08
CA VAL A 306 -15.28 3.14 -4.17
C VAL A 306 -14.95 3.47 -5.63
N TRP A 307 -15.16 4.72 -6.02
CA TRP A 307 -14.74 5.25 -7.31
C TRP A 307 -13.51 6.13 -7.15
N SER A 308 -12.40 5.63 -7.63
CA SER A 308 -11.09 6.23 -7.41
C SER A 308 -10.54 6.96 -8.64
N HIS A 309 -9.63 7.89 -8.38
CA HIS A 309 -8.91 8.64 -9.39
C HIS A 309 -7.42 8.69 -9.07
N VAL A 310 -6.57 8.39 -10.06
CA VAL A 310 -5.12 8.39 -9.91
C VAL A 310 -4.52 9.62 -10.56
N MET A 311 -3.76 10.37 -9.78
CA MET A 311 -2.98 11.51 -10.27
C MET A 311 -1.52 11.30 -9.88
N ALA A 312 -0.63 11.33 -10.85
CA ALA A 312 0.78 11.07 -10.59
C ALA A 312 1.70 11.76 -11.61
N ASN A 313 2.91 12.04 -11.16
CA ASN A 313 4.08 12.31 -11.97
C ASN A 313 5.17 11.27 -11.68
N GLU A 314 6.33 11.36 -12.31
CA GLU A 314 7.44 10.40 -12.15
C GLU A 314 7.95 10.26 -10.69
N LYS A 315 7.69 11.24 -9.81
CA LYS A 315 8.20 11.28 -8.44
C LYS A 315 7.13 11.07 -7.39
N PHE A 316 5.93 11.61 -7.60
CA PHE A 316 4.88 11.68 -6.60
C PHE A 316 3.52 11.33 -7.19
N GLY A 317 2.67 10.71 -6.40
CA GLY A 317 1.32 10.43 -6.83
C GLY A 317 0.37 10.18 -5.68
N CYS A 318 -0.92 10.12 -6.01
CA CYS A 318 -1.99 9.76 -5.10
C CYS A 318 -3.10 8.99 -5.82
N VAL A 319 -3.72 8.09 -5.08
CA VAL A 319 -5.07 7.60 -5.33
C VAL A 319 -5.98 8.41 -4.45
N ILE A 320 -7.02 8.98 -5.01
CA ILE A 320 -8.09 9.67 -4.26
C ILE A 320 -9.43 9.03 -4.57
N THR A 321 -10.39 9.18 -3.68
CA THR A 321 -11.74 8.63 -3.80
C THR A 321 -12.80 9.72 -3.66
N GLU A 322 -14.04 9.37 -3.94
CA GLU A 322 -15.17 10.28 -3.76
C GLU A 322 -15.36 10.71 -2.30
N ASN A 323 -14.91 9.90 -1.35
CA ASN A 323 -14.93 10.22 0.08
C ASN A 323 -13.68 10.98 0.57
N MET A 324 -12.78 11.41 -0.33
CA MET A 324 -11.44 11.90 -0.02
C MET A 324 -10.53 10.86 0.67
N GLY A 325 -10.82 9.57 0.50
CA GLY A 325 -9.96 8.46 0.89
C GLY A 325 -8.78 8.26 -0.06
N GLY A 326 -8.19 7.06 0.01
CA GLY A 326 -7.00 6.73 -0.76
C GLY A 326 -5.71 7.06 -0.02
N TYR A 327 -4.61 7.27 -0.74
CA TYR A 327 -3.29 7.51 -0.16
C TYR A 327 -2.35 8.23 -1.14
N SER A 328 -1.26 8.77 -0.60
CA SER A 328 -0.19 9.41 -1.37
C SER A 328 1.13 8.64 -1.24
N TRP A 329 1.98 8.73 -2.26
CA TRP A 329 3.29 8.07 -2.28
C TRP A 329 4.37 8.93 -2.90
N TYR A 330 5.63 8.57 -2.62
CA TYR A 330 6.82 9.19 -3.22
C TYR A 330 7.67 8.13 -3.91
N LYS A 331 7.93 8.27 -5.21
CA LYS A 331 8.66 7.35 -6.10
C LYS A 331 7.96 6.01 -6.33
N ASN A 332 7.61 5.28 -5.27
CA ASN A 332 6.99 3.96 -5.37
C ASN A 332 5.69 3.89 -4.56
N SER A 333 4.60 3.52 -5.23
CA SER A 333 3.25 3.51 -4.65
C SER A 333 3.00 2.41 -3.62
N ARG A 334 3.84 1.38 -3.56
CA ARG A 334 3.78 0.33 -2.53
C ARG A 334 4.84 0.52 -1.46
N MET A 335 6.10 0.61 -1.88
CA MET A 335 7.23 0.54 -0.95
C MET A 335 7.48 1.85 -0.20
N ASN A 336 6.94 2.97 -0.70
CA ASN A 336 7.18 4.29 -0.11
C ASN A 336 5.92 5.14 -0.04
N ARG A 337 4.90 4.61 0.60
CA ARG A 337 3.67 5.35 0.91
C ARG A 337 3.98 6.48 1.88
N VAL A 338 3.37 7.63 1.63
CA VAL A 338 3.46 8.81 2.49
C VAL A 338 2.37 8.75 3.56
N SER A 339 1.13 8.51 3.15
CA SER A 339 -0.03 8.38 4.03
C SER A 339 -0.52 6.94 4.11
N SER A 340 -1.27 6.63 5.16
CA SER A 340 -1.88 5.32 5.38
C SER A 340 -2.95 5.01 4.33
N TRP A 341 -3.15 3.73 4.06
CA TRP A 341 -4.17 3.28 3.17
C TRP A 341 -4.76 1.93 3.63
N GLU A 342 -6.07 1.92 3.72
CA GLU A 342 -6.84 0.71 3.97
C GLU A 342 -7.61 0.36 2.70
N ASN A 343 -7.34 -0.82 2.13
CA ASN A 343 -8.09 -1.31 0.98
C ASN A 343 -9.43 -1.91 1.44
N ASN A 344 -10.31 -1.04 1.91
CA ASN A 344 -11.65 -1.42 2.33
C ASN A 344 -12.70 -0.66 1.51
N PRO A 345 -13.25 -1.29 0.44
CA PRO A 345 -14.20 -0.64 -0.45
C PRO A 345 -15.56 -0.35 0.20
N SER A 346 -15.83 -0.94 1.35
CA SER A 346 -17.11 -0.74 2.05
C SER A 346 -17.11 0.47 2.97
N TYR A 347 -15.94 0.93 3.41
CA TYR A 347 -15.85 2.00 4.41
C TYR A 347 -14.97 3.18 3.97
N ASP A 348 -13.92 2.94 3.21
CA ASP A 348 -13.00 3.94 2.65
C ASP A 348 -12.60 5.02 3.64
N ILE A 349 -11.92 4.62 4.72
CA ILE A 349 -11.47 5.54 5.78
C ILE A 349 -10.39 6.47 5.24
N PRO A 350 -10.60 7.80 5.25
CA PRO A 350 -9.57 8.72 4.81
C PRO A 350 -8.40 8.78 5.79
N SER A 351 -7.19 8.77 5.25
CA SER A 351 -5.94 8.94 6.01
C SER A 351 -5.44 10.38 6.02
N GLU A 352 -6.00 11.22 5.15
CA GLU A 352 -5.74 12.64 5.00
C GLU A 352 -7.08 13.37 5.09
N ILE A 353 -7.27 14.16 6.13
CA ILE A 353 -8.58 14.74 6.44
C ILE A 353 -8.42 16.23 6.68
N ILE A 354 -9.34 17.01 6.13
CA ILE A 354 -9.47 18.43 6.42
C ILE A 354 -10.78 18.63 7.18
N TYR A 355 -10.68 19.11 8.41
CA TYR A 355 -11.82 19.51 9.21
C TYR A 355 -11.95 21.02 9.21
N LEU A 356 -13.19 21.49 9.22
CA LEU A 356 -13.53 22.89 9.38
C LEU A 356 -14.33 23.08 10.66
N LYS A 357 -14.13 24.21 11.31
CA LYS A 357 -14.88 24.62 12.51
C LYS A 357 -15.26 26.08 12.39
N ASP A 358 -16.55 26.37 12.50
CA ASP A 358 -17.02 27.72 12.64
C ASP A 358 -16.90 28.14 14.12
N GLU A 359 -16.06 29.13 14.41
CA GLU A 359 -15.81 29.57 15.78
C GLU A 359 -17.01 30.23 16.44
N GLU A 360 -17.99 30.71 15.69
CA GLU A 360 -19.20 31.33 16.19
C GLU A 360 -20.23 30.28 16.65
N SER A 361 -20.59 29.38 15.75
CA SER A 361 -21.56 28.30 16.02
C SER A 361 -20.96 27.09 16.72
N LYS A 362 -19.62 27.00 16.78
CA LYS A 362 -18.85 25.82 17.24
C LYS A 362 -19.10 24.53 16.44
N ASN A 363 -19.82 24.64 15.34
CA ASN A 363 -20.06 23.50 14.46
C ASN A 363 -18.78 23.04 13.76
N THR A 364 -18.63 21.73 13.62
CA THR A 364 -17.48 21.09 12.98
C THR A 364 -17.95 20.13 11.90
N TRP A 365 -17.23 20.08 10.76
CA TRP A 365 -17.50 19.14 9.66
C TRP A 365 -16.23 18.81 8.92
N SER A 366 -16.24 17.75 8.09
CA SER A 366 -15.15 17.42 7.18
C SER A 366 -15.41 17.94 5.77
N LEU A 367 -14.34 18.24 5.01
CA LEU A 367 -14.47 18.65 3.61
C LEU A 367 -15.09 17.56 2.72
N GLY A 368 -14.72 16.29 2.95
CA GLY A 368 -15.32 15.13 2.28
C GLY A 368 -16.47 14.54 3.09
N LEU A 369 -17.24 13.64 2.47
CA LEU A 369 -18.34 12.93 3.11
C LEU A 369 -17.87 12.15 4.36
N ASN A 370 -16.70 11.52 4.31
CA ASN A 370 -16.09 10.87 5.45
C ASN A 370 -15.01 11.77 6.08
N PRO A 371 -14.78 11.73 7.40
CA PRO A 371 -15.43 10.89 8.41
C PRO A 371 -16.63 11.54 9.12
N MET A 372 -17.00 12.78 8.78
CA MET A 372 -18.07 13.54 9.43
C MET A 372 -19.17 13.90 8.41
N PRO A 373 -19.99 12.92 7.99
CA PRO A 373 -21.05 13.16 7.02
C PRO A 373 -22.16 14.05 7.61
N ASP A 374 -22.73 14.90 6.79
CA ASP A 374 -23.97 15.63 7.10
C ASP A 374 -25.07 15.31 6.07
N GLU A 375 -26.23 15.94 6.18
CA GLU A 375 -27.39 15.70 5.33
C GLU A 375 -27.27 16.36 3.94
N ASN A 376 -26.29 17.25 3.73
CA ASN A 376 -26.12 17.98 2.48
C ASN A 376 -25.42 17.15 1.40
N ASN A 377 -25.54 17.57 0.16
CA ASN A 377 -24.88 16.91 -0.95
C ASN A 377 -23.40 17.27 -1.05
N TYR A 378 -22.59 16.29 -1.38
CA TYR A 378 -21.20 16.42 -1.78
C TYR A 378 -21.12 16.19 -3.27
N ASN A 379 -20.57 17.16 -3.99
CA ASN A 379 -20.34 17.07 -5.42
C ASN A 379 -18.87 16.88 -5.70
N ILE A 380 -18.53 15.85 -6.46
CA ILE A 380 -17.16 15.50 -6.82
C ILE A 380 -17.02 15.55 -8.34
N ILE A 381 -15.92 16.08 -8.82
CA ILE A 381 -15.59 16.12 -10.24
C ILE A 381 -14.20 15.52 -10.40
N TYR A 382 -14.10 14.48 -11.24
CA TYR A 382 -12.83 13.94 -11.70
C TYR A 382 -12.55 14.45 -13.10
N GLY A 383 -11.41 15.11 -13.27
CA GLY A 383 -10.91 15.57 -14.57
C GLY A 383 -9.51 15.03 -14.85
N PHE A 384 -9.01 15.21 -16.04
CA PHE A 384 -7.68 14.73 -16.41
C PHE A 384 -6.58 15.47 -15.61
N GLY A 385 -6.03 14.78 -14.61
CA GLY A 385 -4.97 15.29 -13.75
C GLY A 385 -5.41 16.12 -12.55
N TYR A 386 -6.71 16.24 -12.29
CA TYR A 386 -7.24 16.94 -11.13
C TYR A 386 -8.56 16.33 -10.63
N ALA A 387 -8.91 16.66 -9.39
CA ALA A 387 -10.24 16.42 -8.84
C ALA A 387 -10.74 17.65 -8.10
N LYS A 388 -12.08 17.82 -8.01
CA LYS A 388 -12.72 18.86 -7.22
C LYS A 388 -13.74 18.25 -6.28
N TYR A 389 -13.84 18.81 -5.08
CA TYR A 389 -14.81 18.46 -4.06
C TYR A 389 -15.53 19.72 -3.63
N SER A 390 -16.85 19.74 -3.74
CA SER A 390 -17.67 20.90 -3.38
C SER A 390 -18.76 20.50 -2.41
N HIS A 391 -18.93 21.30 -1.36
CA HIS A 391 -19.92 21.09 -0.32
C HIS A 391 -20.30 22.43 0.33
N LYS A 392 -21.47 22.49 0.99
CA LYS A 392 -21.93 23.66 1.72
C LYS A 392 -22.38 23.27 3.12
N ASN A 393 -21.92 24.00 4.11
CA ASN A 393 -22.35 23.85 5.50
C ASN A 393 -22.34 25.23 6.19
N ILE A 394 -23.39 25.52 6.96
CA ILE A 394 -23.55 26.74 7.80
C ILE A 394 -23.14 28.04 7.08
N GLY A 395 -23.67 28.24 5.85
CA GLY A 395 -23.38 29.44 5.09
C GLY A 395 -21.96 29.56 4.54
N ILE A 396 -21.14 28.50 4.65
CA ILE A 396 -19.83 28.37 3.99
C ILE A 396 -19.95 27.43 2.81
N GLU A 397 -19.75 27.93 1.60
CA GLU A 397 -19.50 27.14 0.41
C GLU A 397 -18.02 26.83 0.34
N GLN A 398 -17.67 25.55 0.21
CA GLN A 398 -16.29 25.07 0.09
C GLN A 398 -16.08 24.40 -1.26
N GLU A 399 -14.97 24.69 -1.91
CA GLU A 399 -14.50 23.99 -3.10
C GLU A 399 -13.00 23.68 -2.93
N LEU A 400 -12.64 22.41 -2.94
CA LEU A 400 -11.26 21.97 -2.92
C LEU A 400 -10.90 21.40 -4.29
N THR A 401 -9.91 21.98 -4.97
CA THR A 401 -9.31 21.40 -6.17
C THR A 401 -7.98 20.76 -5.81
N VAL A 402 -7.83 19.47 -6.11
CA VAL A 402 -6.62 18.66 -5.82
C VAL A 402 -5.96 18.24 -7.11
N PHE A 403 -4.64 18.34 -7.18
CA PHE A 403 -3.84 17.88 -8.33
C PHE A 403 -2.40 17.59 -7.94
N VAL A 404 -1.68 16.86 -8.82
CA VAL A 404 -0.24 16.62 -8.71
C VAL A 404 0.46 17.41 -9.81
N PRO A 405 1.43 18.29 -9.49
CA PRO A 405 2.22 19.03 -10.47
C PRO A 405 2.95 18.13 -11.45
N LYS A 406 3.32 18.68 -12.61
CA LYS A 406 4.02 17.89 -13.63
C LYS A 406 5.40 17.39 -13.18
N GLU A 407 6.15 18.18 -12.42
CA GLU A 407 7.57 17.90 -12.10
C GLU A 407 7.87 17.84 -10.60
N ASP A 408 7.14 18.61 -9.79
CA ASP A 408 7.39 18.71 -8.36
C ASP A 408 6.76 17.54 -7.59
N ALA A 409 7.48 17.05 -6.60
CA ALA A 409 7.06 15.88 -5.82
C ALA A 409 6.08 16.28 -4.70
N CYS A 410 4.87 16.66 -5.07
CA CYS A 410 3.81 17.03 -4.13
C CYS A 410 2.41 16.86 -4.71
N LYS A 411 1.43 16.86 -3.81
CA LYS A 411 0.01 17.05 -4.06
C LYS A 411 -0.39 18.43 -3.56
N ILE A 412 -1.12 19.18 -4.36
CA ILE A 412 -1.59 20.54 -4.06
C ILE A 412 -3.10 20.51 -3.96
N GLY A 413 -3.63 21.04 -2.86
CA GLY A 413 -5.04 21.39 -2.70
C GLY A 413 -5.21 22.91 -2.74
N ILE A 414 -6.07 23.42 -3.62
CA ILE A 414 -6.54 24.82 -3.60
C ILE A 414 -7.93 24.79 -2.99
N LEU A 415 -8.04 25.24 -1.75
CA LEU A 415 -9.31 25.34 -1.04
C LEU A 415 -9.86 26.77 -1.17
N ASN A 416 -11.04 26.92 -1.73
CA ASN A 416 -11.80 28.15 -1.74
C ASN A 416 -12.97 28.06 -0.76
N LEU A 417 -12.98 28.92 0.24
CA LEU A 417 -14.05 29.07 1.23
C LEU A 417 -14.81 30.38 0.91
N LYS A 418 -16.11 30.28 0.60
CA LYS A 418 -16.95 31.41 0.32
C LYS A 418 -18.02 31.58 1.42
N ASN A 419 -18.02 32.71 2.08
CA ASN A 419 -19.04 33.07 3.02
C ASN A 419 -20.30 33.56 2.27
N THR A 420 -21.41 32.87 2.42
CA THR A 420 -22.69 33.24 1.77
C THR A 420 -23.64 33.99 2.72
N THR A 421 -23.14 34.38 3.89
CA THR A 421 -23.93 35.07 4.93
C THR A 421 -23.62 36.57 5.01
N PRO A 422 -24.53 37.40 5.58
CA PRO A 422 -24.28 38.79 5.80
C PRO A 422 -23.30 39.10 6.94
N ASN A 423 -22.91 38.11 7.72
CA ASN A 423 -22.00 38.24 8.84
C ASN A 423 -20.59 37.72 8.48
N ARG A 424 -19.57 38.36 9.05
CA ARG A 424 -18.20 37.86 8.98
C ARG A 424 -18.13 36.50 9.65
N LYS A 425 -17.40 35.59 9.06
CA LYS A 425 -17.16 34.26 9.60
C LYS A 425 -15.71 34.07 10.01
N LYS A 426 -15.50 33.41 11.16
CA LYS A 426 -14.18 33.01 11.64
C LYS A 426 -14.10 31.49 11.61
N ILE A 427 -13.30 30.95 10.70
CA ILE A 427 -13.19 29.51 10.43
C ILE A 427 -11.81 29.02 10.85
N LYS A 428 -11.79 27.95 11.64
CA LYS A 428 -10.59 27.18 11.88
C LYS A 428 -10.55 25.99 10.95
N LEU A 429 -9.41 25.78 10.31
CA LEU A 429 -9.13 24.62 9.49
C LEU A 429 -8.10 23.75 10.21
N TYR A 430 -8.41 22.46 10.35
CA TYR A 430 -7.50 21.45 10.84
C TYR A 430 -7.17 20.47 9.72
N TYR A 431 -5.90 20.34 9.39
CA TYR A 431 -5.41 19.28 8.54
C TYR A 431 -4.90 18.15 9.43
N TYR A 432 -5.30 16.94 9.13
CA TYR A 432 -4.85 15.73 9.79
C TYR A 432 -4.37 14.72 8.75
N MET A 433 -3.23 14.07 9.00
CA MET A 433 -2.74 12.94 8.21
C MET A 433 -2.18 11.85 9.11
N LYS A 434 -2.48 10.59 8.78
CA LYS A 434 -1.87 9.40 9.36
C LYS A 434 -0.68 8.98 8.48
N PRO A 435 0.58 9.25 8.89
CA PRO A 435 1.76 8.96 8.09
C PRO A 435 2.13 7.48 8.16
N VAL A 436 2.63 6.93 7.05
CA VAL A 436 3.29 5.61 6.99
C VAL A 436 4.78 5.77 6.71
N ILE A 437 5.12 6.59 5.73
CA ILE A 437 6.50 6.81 5.26
C ILE A 437 7.22 5.47 5.11
N GLY A 438 6.61 4.55 4.35
CA GLY A 438 7.07 3.16 4.22
C GLY A 438 6.13 2.27 3.44
N GLU A 439 6.38 0.98 3.47
CA GLU A 439 5.53 -0.04 2.86
C GLU A 439 4.37 -0.44 3.78
N ASP A 440 4.68 -0.62 5.05
CA ASP A 440 3.80 -1.23 6.04
C ASP A 440 3.63 -0.30 7.23
N GLU A 441 2.38 -0.03 7.60
CA GLU A 441 2.06 0.83 8.73
C GLU A 441 2.60 0.28 10.05
N LEU A 442 2.41 -1.03 10.30
CA LEU A 442 2.86 -1.66 11.55
C LEU A 442 4.38 -1.63 11.71
N LYS A 443 5.10 -1.79 10.60
CA LYS A 443 6.57 -1.69 10.61
C LYS A 443 7.08 -0.26 10.74
N SER A 444 6.30 0.71 10.29
CA SER A 444 6.65 2.13 10.33
C SER A 444 6.26 2.80 11.63
N GLU A 445 5.20 2.32 12.26
CA GLU A 445 4.70 2.82 13.53
C GLU A 445 5.79 2.70 14.61
N GLY A 446 6.00 3.77 15.35
CA GLY A 446 7.06 3.82 16.36
C GLY A 446 8.34 4.50 15.89
N PHE A 447 8.53 4.74 14.59
CA PHE A 447 9.76 5.31 14.05
C PHE A 447 9.55 6.64 13.32
N ILE A 448 8.31 7.11 13.23
CA ILE A 448 7.98 8.38 12.57
C ILE A 448 8.19 9.53 13.52
N THR A 449 8.94 10.53 13.04
CA THR A 449 9.18 11.77 13.75
C THR A 449 8.71 12.96 12.94
N THR A 450 8.22 14.00 13.62
CA THR A 450 7.88 15.27 12.98
C THR A 450 8.68 16.42 13.56
N ASN A 451 8.86 17.47 12.78
CA ASN A 451 9.49 18.71 13.21
C ASN A 451 8.82 19.90 12.52
N PHE A 452 8.36 20.87 13.27
CA PHE A 452 7.78 22.11 12.75
C PHE A 452 8.82 23.22 12.61
N ASP A 453 9.14 23.57 11.36
CA ASP A 453 9.96 24.75 11.06
C ASP A 453 9.03 25.98 10.91
N ARG A 454 8.95 26.74 11.99
CA ARG A 454 8.10 27.94 12.08
C ARG A 454 8.47 29.02 11.06
N ASN A 455 9.76 29.15 10.73
CA ASN A 455 10.25 30.19 9.84
C ASN A 455 9.79 29.94 8.39
N ASN A 456 9.71 28.70 8.00
CA ASN A 456 9.28 28.28 6.66
C ASN A 456 7.83 27.82 6.61
N ASN A 457 7.09 27.86 7.73
CA ASN A 457 5.69 27.40 7.83
C ASN A 457 5.49 25.97 7.33
N ILE A 458 6.38 25.06 7.70
CA ILE A 458 6.43 23.68 7.17
C ILE A 458 6.59 22.68 8.31
N ILE A 459 5.81 21.61 8.27
CA ILE A 459 6.01 20.42 9.11
C ILE A 459 6.74 19.38 8.27
N LEU A 460 7.87 18.92 8.76
CA LEU A 460 8.69 17.88 8.17
C LEU A 460 8.50 16.57 8.94
N ALA A 461 8.42 15.44 8.23
CA ALA A 461 8.32 14.12 8.84
C ALA A 461 9.29 13.13 8.20
N LYS A 462 9.77 12.20 9.01
CA LYS A 462 10.68 11.11 8.59
C LYS A 462 10.34 9.83 9.31
N ASN A 463 10.64 8.73 8.64
CA ASN A 463 10.74 7.42 9.28
C ASN A 463 12.22 7.15 9.55
N LEU A 464 12.59 7.01 10.82
CA LEU A 464 13.98 6.81 11.25
C LEU A 464 14.48 5.38 11.07
N TYR A 465 13.58 4.46 10.71
CA TYR A 465 13.87 3.03 10.67
C TYR A 465 13.60 2.44 9.30
N ARG A 466 14.47 2.78 8.32
CA ARG A 466 14.33 2.32 6.94
C ARG A 466 15.66 1.95 6.33
N ASP A 467 15.67 0.89 5.53
CA ASP A 467 16.81 0.49 4.71
C ASP A 467 16.73 1.17 3.34
N GLU A 468 15.56 1.07 2.71
CA GLU A 468 15.27 1.65 1.41
C GLU A 468 14.52 2.97 1.59
N PHE A 469 14.69 3.90 0.66
CA PHE A 469 14.11 5.25 0.71
C PHE A 469 14.48 6.05 1.97
N LYS A 470 15.64 5.77 2.55
CA LYS A 470 16.11 6.29 3.85
C LYS A 470 16.20 7.80 3.95
N ASN A 471 16.33 8.48 2.81
CA ASN A 471 16.43 9.93 2.74
C ASN A 471 15.07 10.62 2.62
N THR A 472 13.98 9.87 2.41
CA THR A 472 12.65 10.44 2.21
C THR A 472 12.24 11.31 3.38
N GLN A 473 11.94 12.57 3.09
CA GLN A 473 11.32 13.53 3.98
C GLN A 473 9.96 13.91 3.44
N VAL A 474 8.93 13.63 4.20
CA VAL A 474 7.58 14.11 3.94
C VAL A 474 7.47 15.52 4.49
N TYR A 475 6.76 16.39 3.78
CA TYR A 475 6.48 17.74 4.24
C TYR A 475 5.05 18.14 4.00
N ILE A 476 4.53 18.96 4.91
CA ILE A 476 3.21 19.55 4.80
C ILE A 476 3.32 21.05 5.08
N SER A 477 2.62 21.86 4.28
CA SER A 477 2.62 23.32 4.41
C SER A 477 1.28 23.91 3.94
N SER A 478 1.05 25.16 4.24
CA SER A 478 -0.11 25.94 3.80
C SER A 478 0.30 27.36 3.42
N SER A 479 -0.49 28.03 2.57
CA SER A 479 -0.35 29.46 2.30
C SER A 479 -0.67 30.31 3.52
N GLU A 480 -1.51 29.81 4.42
CA GLU A 480 -1.85 30.47 5.67
C GLU A 480 -0.90 30.03 6.80
N LYS A 481 -0.73 30.90 7.77
CA LYS A 481 0.16 30.64 8.90
C LYS A 481 -0.40 29.52 9.78
N ILE A 482 0.41 28.48 10.02
CA ILE A 482 0.12 27.43 10.99
C ILE A 482 0.22 28.06 12.40
N ILE A 483 -0.89 28.09 13.13
CA ILE A 483 -0.99 28.69 14.47
C ILE A 483 -0.71 27.70 15.58
N SER A 484 -1.06 26.44 15.38
CA SER A 484 -0.72 25.33 16.26
C SER A 484 -0.61 24.02 15.49
N TYR A 485 0.05 23.02 16.07
CA TYR A 485 0.25 21.71 15.44
C TYR A 485 0.32 20.60 16.48
N THR A 486 0.19 19.36 16.05
CA THR A 486 0.47 18.18 16.87
C THR A 486 0.99 17.02 16.02
N GLY A 487 1.94 16.29 16.58
CA GLY A 487 2.39 14.99 16.07
C GLY A 487 1.79 13.81 16.83
N ASP A 488 0.99 14.06 17.86
CA ASP A 488 0.39 13.03 18.71
C ASP A 488 -1.04 12.71 18.25
N LYS A 489 -1.21 11.54 17.65
CA LYS A 489 -2.51 11.02 17.19
C LYS A 489 -3.51 10.91 18.34
N ASN A 490 -3.08 10.46 19.51
CA ASN A 490 -3.97 10.30 20.66
C ASN A 490 -4.47 11.66 21.17
N PHE A 491 -3.61 12.68 21.15
CA PHE A 491 -4.03 14.04 21.47
C PHE A 491 -5.07 14.57 20.46
N PHE A 492 -4.84 14.29 19.15
CA PHE A 492 -5.73 14.81 18.11
C PHE A 492 -7.06 14.09 18.10
N ILE A 493 -7.05 12.76 18.00
CA ILE A 493 -8.25 11.94 17.83
C ILE A 493 -8.99 11.76 19.16
N GLY A 494 -8.25 11.49 20.23
CA GLY A 494 -8.82 11.19 21.56
C GLY A 494 -9.62 9.88 21.56
N LYS A 495 -10.66 9.83 22.39
CA LYS A 495 -11.51 8.65 22.57
C LYS A 495 -12.62 8.53 21.55
N ASN A 496 -12.96 9.62 20.87
CA ASN A 496 -14.15 9.72 20.01
C ASN A 496 -13.88 9.28 18.55
N GLY A 497 -12.63 8.99 18.20
CA GLY A 497 -12.24 8.60 16.84
C GLY A 497 -12.18 9.77 15.86
N ILE A 498 -11.86 9.47 14.60
CA ILE A 498 -11.72 10.47 13.55
C ILE A 498 -13.04 11.16 13.17
N GLY A 499 -14.20 10.55 13.46
CA GLY A 499 -15.50 11.15 13.21
C GLY A 499 -15.91 12.24 14.24
N ASN A 500 -15.15 12.42 15.32
CA ASN A 500 -15.34 13.48 16.30
C ASN A 500 -14.06 13.71 17.11
N PRO A 501 -12.95 14.17 16.47
CA PRO A 501 -11.68 14.30 17.16
C PRO A 501 -11.75 15.29 18.33
N GLU A 502 -11.21 14.88 19.48
CA GLU A 502 -11.20 15.73 20.68
C GLU A 502 -10.45 17.05 20.47
N ALA A 503 -9.44 17.07 19.62
CA ALA A 503 -8.67 18.28 19.30
C ALA A 503 -9.55 19.42 18.76
N LEU A 504 -10.65 19.11 18.06
CA LEU A 504 -11.54 20.12 17.51
C LEU A 504 -12.31 20.88 18.61
N GLN A 505 -12.43 20.33 19.81
CA GLN A 505 -13.06 20.98 20.96
C GLN A 505 -12.06 21.81 21.79
N LYS A 506 -10.77 21.65 21.56
CA LYS A 506 -9.72 22.37 22.29
C LYS A 506 -9.50 23.76 21.72
N ILE A 507 -8.95 24.65 22.55
CA ILE A 507 -8.64 26.05 22.13
C ILE A 507 -7.57 26.03 21.03
N LYS A 508 -6.57 25.15 21.13
CA LYS A 508 -5.51 24.94 20.14
C LYS A 508 -4.80 23.61 20.34
N LEU A 509 -4.04 23.17 19.36
CA LEU A 509 -3.21 21.97 19.44
C LEU A 509 -2.02 22.17 20.39
N ASN A 510 -1.44 21.08 20.90
CA ASN A 510 -0.43 21.10 21.99
C ASN A 510 0.98 21.54 21.54
N ASN A 511 1.22 21.74 20.24
CA ASN A 511 2.52 22.09 19.67
C ASN A 511 3.63 21.05 19.96
N GLU A 512 3.28 19.78 20.00
CA GLU A 512 4.22 18.67 20.19
C GLU A 512 4.54 17.97 18.87
N ASN A 513 5.79 17.57 18.68
CA ASN A 513 6.22 16.77 17.55
C ASN A 513 5.87 15.28 17.76
N ALA A 514 5.68 14.54 16.66
CA ALA A 514 5.59 13.08 16.71
C ALA A 514 6.94 12.49 17.07
N LEU A 515 6.93 11.51 17.97
CA LEU A 515 8.12 10.89 18.49
C LEU A 515 7.89 9.40 18.76
N GLY A 516 7.65 8.63 17.69
CA GLY A 516 7.45 7.19 17.78
C GLY A 516 6.01 6.74 17.53
N LYS A 517 5.52 5.77 18.30
CA LYS A 517 4.19 5.20 18.16
C LYS A 517 3.10 6.29 18.24
N ASN A 518 2.01 6.07 17.52
CA ASN A 518 0.90 7.03 17.41
C ASN A 518 1.24 8.36 16.75
N ALA A 519 2.16 8.35 15.80
CA ALA A 519 2.45 9.55 15.03
C ALA A 519 1.24 9.97 14.18
N CYS A 520 0.98 11.27 14.18
CA CYS A 520 0.18 11.93 13.17
C CYS A 520 0.89 13.20 12.70
N ILE A 521 0.39 13.79 11.63
CA ILE A 521 0.75 15.15 11.25
C ILE A 521 -0.56 15.93 11.22
N ALA A 522 -0.71 16.84 12.17
CA ALA A 522 -1.88 17.71 12.20
C ALA A 522 -1.48 19.15 12.50
N TYR A 523 -2.17 20.07 11.86
CA TYR A 523 -2.00 21.49 12.12
C TYR A 523 -3.33 22.23 12.08
N GLU A 524 -3.34 23.41 12.68
CA GLU A 524 -4.46 24.34 12.75
C GLU A 524 -4.07 25.67 12.07
N ILE A 525 -4.93 26.17 11.22
CA ILE A 525 -4.93 27.54 10.72
C ILE A 525 -6.26 28.21 11.02
N GLU A 526 -6.27 29.54 11.08
CA GLU A 526 -7.46 30.33 11.34
C GLU A 526 -7.59 31.37 10.26
N VAL A 527 -8.78 31.51 9.68
CA VAL A 527 -9.09 32.49 8.65
C VAL A 527 -10.38 33.22 8.96
N GLU A 528 -10.39 34.48 8.62
CA GLU A 528 -11.56 35.34 8.70
C GLU A 528 -12.05 35.64 7.30
N ILE A 529 -13.35 35.49 7.08
CA ILE A 529 -14.00 35.68 5.76
C ILE A 529 -15.11 36.69 5.92
N GLU A 530 -14.93 37.82 5.31
CA GLU A 530 -15.90 38.90 5.35
C GLU A 530 -17.25 38.46 4.74
N SER A 531 -18.31 39.22 5.03
CA SER A 531 -19.64 38.99 4.47
C SER A 531 -19.60 38.90 2.95
N PHE A 532 -20.16 37.83 2.39
CA PHE A 532 -20.21 37.56 0.95
C PHE A 532 -18.86 37.51 0.22
N ALA A 533 -17.74 37.40 0.98
CA ALA A 533 -16.40 37.29 0.44
C ALA A 533 -15.92 35.82 0.35
N ASN A 534 -14.81 35.63 -0.33
CA ASN A 534 -14.14 34.33 -0.41
C ASN A 534 -12.68 34.40 0.04
N LYS A 535 -12.17 33.28 0.49
CA LYS A 535 -10.76 33.07 0.91
C LYS A 535 -10.20 31.84 0.25
N GLU A 536 -9.07 31.98 -0.44
CA GLU A 536 -8.36 30.87 -1.05
C GLU A 536 -7.15 30.49 -0.21
N ILE A 537 -6.92 29.19 -0.04
CA ILE A 537 -5.88 28.61 0.79
C ILE A 537 -5.22 27.49 0.00
N SER A 538 -3.89 27.47 -0.07
CA SER A 538 -3.18 26.27 -0.56
C SER A 538 -2.80 25.35 0.58
N ILE A 539 -2.96 24.04 0.32
CA ILE A 539 -2.57 22.94 1.19
C ILE A 539 -1.63 22.05 0.39
N ILE A 540 -0.43 21.81 0.90
CA ILE A 540 0.63 21.15 0.16
C ILE A 540 1.09 19.95 0.97
N LEU A 541 1.03 18.75 0.38
CA LEU A 541 1.63 17.53 0.88
C LEU A 541 2.65 17.03 -0.12
N GLY A 542 3.89 16.84 0.27
CA GLY A 542 4.91 16.32 -0.63
C GLY A 542 6.01 15.55 0.09
N ALA A 543 6.95 15.05 -0.70
CA ALA A 543 8.13 14.38 -0.19
C ALA A 543 9.34 14.59 -1.11
N GLU A 544 10.50 14.76 -0.52
CA GLU A 544 11.79 14.86 -1.22
C GLU A 544 12.90 14.22 -0.38
N ASP A 545 14.05 13.95 -1.00
CA ASP A 545 15.20 13.37 -0.29
C ASP A 545 16.01 14.42 0.49
N LYS A 546 15.85 15.71 0.18
CA LYS A 546 16.58 16.80 0.81
C LYS A 546 15.63 17.83 1.42
N THR A 547 15.91 18.24 2.65
CA THR A 547 15.12 19.27 3.36
C THR A 547 15.02 20.58 2.60
N ILE A 548 16.08 20.97 1.89
CA ILE A 548 16.07 22.23 1.14
C ILE A 548 15.05 22.19 -0.02
N ASP A 549 14.93 21.06 -0.71
CA ASP A 549 13.99 20.88 -1.81
C ASP A 549 12.55 20.90 -1.28
N CYS A 550 12.29 20.27 -0.12
CA CYS A 550 11.00 20.37 0.57
C CYS A 550 10.60 21.84 0.83
N LYS A 551 11.54 22.63 1.37
CA LYS A 551 11.30 24.05 1.66
C LYS A 551 11.06 24.89 0.41
N ASN A 552 11.82 24.65 -0.64
CA ASN A 552 11.69 25.37 -1.91
C ASN A 552 10.33 25.12 -2.57
N ILE A 553 9.89 23.87 -2.60
CA ILE A 553 8.58 23.50 -3.18
C ILE A 553 7.44 24.06 -2.31
N ALA A 554 7.53 23.93 -0.98
CA ALA A 554 6.54 24.51 -0.06
C ALA A 554 6.43 26.02 -0.25
N TYR A 555 7.56 26.75 -0.34
CA TYR A 555 7.56 28.19 -0.60
C TYR A 555 7.00 28.55 -1.96
N LYS A 556 7.30 27.78 -3.02
CA LYS A 556 6.75 27.99 -4.38
C LYS A 556 5.23 27.98 -4.34
N TYR A 557 4.65 26.98 -3.71
CA TYR A 557 3.20 26.75 -3.71
C TYR A 557 2.45 27.38 -2.51
N SER A 558 3.15 28.04 -1.60
CA SER A 558 2.49 28.95 -0.64
C SER A 558 1.83 30.15 -1.32
N LYS A 559 2.16 30.41 -2.58
CA LYS A 559 1.57 31.48 -3.41
C LYS A 559 0.45 30.88 -4.27
N ILE A 560 -0.78 31.24 -3.99
CA ILE A 560 -1.98 30.75 -4.72
C ILE A 560 -1.86 30.94 -6.24
N ALA A 561 -1.29 32.05 -6.69
CA ALA A 561 -1.08 32.30 -8.13
C ALA A 561 -0.24 31.20 -8.79
N ASN A 562 0.82 30.69 -8.11
CA ASN A 562 1.63 29.60 -8.63
C ASN A 562 0.85 28.27 -8.67
N CYS A 563 0.00 28.01 -7.68
CA CYS A 563 -0.87 26.83 -7.66
C CYS A 563 -1.86 26.86 -8.85
N LYS A 564 -2.51 28.01 -9.09
CA LYS A 564 -3.44 28.18 -10.21
C LYS A 564 -2.73 28.02 -11.56
N GLN A 565 -1.56 28.63 -11.71
CA GLN A 565 -0.78 28.50 -12.94
C GLN A 565 -0.40 27.02 -13.18
N GLU A 566 0.01 26.30 -12.14
CA GLU A 566 0.38 24.89 -12.27
C GLU A 566 -0.84 24.00 -12.59
N LEU A 567 -2.01 24.29 -12.02
CA LEU A 567 -3.24 23.60 -12.38
C LEU A 567 -3.58 23.80 -13.88
N GLU A 568 -3.43 25.01 -14.40
CA GLU A 568 -3.62 25.25 -15.83
C GLU A 568 -2.55 24.55 -16.68
N ASN A 569 -1.31 24.48 -16.22
CA ASN A 569 -0.24 23.72 -16.87
C ASN A 569 -0.59 22.22 -16.97
N ILE A 570 -1.14 21.62 -15.90
CA ILE A 570 -1.59 20.23 -15.88
C ILE A 570 -2.76 19.98 -16.83
N LYS A 571 -3.76 20.87 -16.83
CA LYS A 571 -4.89 20.76 -17.76
C LYS A 571 -4.43 20.84 -19.21
N ASN A 572 -3.53 21.77 -19.54
CA ASN A 572 -2.97 21.89 -20.88
C ASN A 572 -2.10 20.69 -21.24
N TYR A 573 -1.28 20.20 -20.33
CA TYR A 573 -0.49 18.98 -20.53
C TYR A 573 -1.33 17.77 -20.95
N TRP A 574 -2.44 17.54 -20.23
CA TRP A 574 -3.34 16.44 -20.58
C TRP A 574 -4.13 16.71 -21.85
N LYS A 575 -4.60 17.91 -22.05
CA LYS A 575 -5.30 18.32 -23.27
C LYS A 575 -4.44 18.07 -24.51
N ASP A 576 -3.17 18.53 -24.50
CA ASP A 576 -2.26 18.37 -25.63
C ASP A 576 -1.92 16.88 -25.88
N ARG A 577 -1.76 16.10 -24.82
CA ARG A 577 -1.39 14.69 -24.92
C ARG A 577 -2.55 13.84 -25.41
N LEU A 578 -3.74 14.00 -24.84
CA LEU A 578 -4.93 13.23 -25.19
C LEU A 578 -5.59 13.72 -26.49
N GLY A 579 -5.33 14.95 -26.89
CA GLY A 579 -5.87 15.53 -28.11
C GLY A 579 -5.17 15.14 -29.42
N ARG A 580 -4.05 14.38 -29.34
CA ARG A 580 -3.27 14.01 -30.54
C ARG A 580 -3.99 13.02 -31.46
N LEU A 581 -4.82 12.17 -30.91
CA LEU A 581 -5.70 11.28 -31.66
C LEU A 581 -7.12 11.46 -31.17
N GLN A 582 -8.05 11.70 -32.10
CA GLN A 582 -9.47 11.81 -31.79
C GLN A 582 -10.26 10.87 -32.71
N VAL A 583 -11.17 10.14 -32.10
CA VAL A 583 -12.04 9.15 -32.78
C VAL A 583 -13.47 9.65 -32.71
N TYR A 584 -14.15 9.68 -33.85
CA TYR A 584 -15.56 10.07 -33.97
C TYR A 584 -16.35 8.93 -34.60
N THR A 585 -17.12 8.23 -33.79
CA THR A 585 -18.00 7.12 -34.22
C THR A 585 -19.45 7.52 -34.00
N PRO A 586 -20.43 6.81 -34.59
CA PRO A 586 -21.84 7.00 -34.29
C PRO A 586 -22.22 6.72 -32.82
N ILE A 587 -21.34 6.03 -32.06
CA ILE A 587 -21.56 5.65 -30.68
C ILE A 587 -20.76 6.58 -29.77
N GLU A 588 -21.44 7.55 -29.18
CA GLU A 588 -20.79 8.60 -28.38
C GLU A 588 -20.04 8.10 -27.16
N SER A 589 -20.52 7.04 -26.48
CA SER A 589 -19.81 6.44 -25.34
C SER A 589 -18.43 5.90 -25.71
N ILE A 590 -18.27 5.34 -26.91
CA ILE A 590 -16.96 4.93 -27.44
C ILE A 590 -16.07 6.15 -27.61
N ASN A 591 -16.60 7.26 -28.15
CA ASN A 591 -15.84 8.49 -28.36
C ASN A 591 -15.32 9.08 -27.03
N ILE A 592 -16.16 9.10 -25.98
CA ILE A 592 -15.76 9.57 -24.65
C ILE A 592 -14.62 8.74 -24.06
N ILE A 593 -14.75 7.40 -24.13
CA ILE A 593 -13.76 6.49 -23.56
C ILE A 593 -12.43 6.56 -24.32
N LEU A 594 -12.47 6.47 -25.66
CA LEU A 594 -11.27 6.44 -26.50
C LEU A 594 -10.54 7.79 -26.57
N ASN A 595 -11.27 8.90 -26.56
CA ASN A 595 -10.66 10.25 -26.72
C ASN A 595 -10.08 10.82 -25.42
N GLY A 596 -10.12 10.10 -24.32
CA GLY A 596 -9.58 10.62 -23.07
C GLY A 596 -9.37 9.57 -21.99
N TRP A 597 -10.45 9.01 -21.46
CA TRP A 597 -10.41 8.28 -20.19
C TRP A 597 -9.53 7.04 -20.20
N ILE A 598 -9.63 6.19 -21.21
CA ILE A 598 -8.80 4.98 -21.27
C ILE A 598 -7.32 5.32 -21.41
N LEU A 599 -7.00 6.34 -22.21
CA LEU A 599 -5.61 6.79 -22.40
C LEU A 599 -5.05 7.44 -21.12
N TYR A 600 -5.87 8.28 -20.46
CA TYR A 600 -5.52 8.91 -19.19
C TYR A 600 -5.21 7.86 -18.12
N GLN A 601 -6.11 6.89 -17.93
CA GLN A 601 -5.95 5.83 -16.93
C GLN A 601 -4.73 4.96 -17.24
N THR A 602 -4.50 4.60 -18.50
CA THR A 602 -3.32 3.83 -18.89
C THR A 602 -2.04 4.57 -18.53
N ILE A 603 -1.94 5.86 -18.84
CA ILE A 603 -0.74 6.64 -18.55
C ILE A 603 -0.60 6.88 -17.04
N SER A 604 -1.65 7.38 -16.37
CA SER A 604 -1.55 7.81 -14.97
C SER A 604 -1.46 6.62 -14.00
N SER A 605 -2.30 5.59 -14.20
CA SER A 605 -2.39 4.46 -13.28
C SER A 605 -1.40 3.36 -13.59
N ARG A 606 -1.22 3.00 -14.90
CA ARG A 606 -0.41 1.84 -15.27
C ARG A 606 1.07 2.18 -15.47
N LEU A 607 1.37 3.27 -16.18
CA LEU A 607 2.76 3.60 -16.49
C LEU A 607 3.44 4.45 -15.42
N ILE A 608 2.78 5.49 -14.92
CA ILE A 608 3.38 6.44 -13.97
C ILE A 608 3.15 5.98 -12.54
N GLY A 609 1.89 5.86 -12.10
CA GLY A 609 1.52 5.54 -10.72
C GLY A 609 1.79 4.09 -10.34
N ARG A 610 1.62 3.19 -11.28
CA ARG A 610 1.64 1.74 -11.04
C ARG A 610 0.78 1.35 -9.85
N SER A 611 -0.41 1.94 -9.81
CA SER A 611 -1.33 1.85 -8.70
C SER A 611 -2.77 2.07 -9.14
N GLY A 612 -3.67 1.42 -8.42
CA GLY A 612 -5.10 1.62 -8.46
C GLY A 612 -5.66 1.32 -7.08
N TYR A 613 -6.96 1.55 -6.86
CA TYR A 613 -7.56 1.34 -5.55
C TYR A 613 -7.40 -0.11 -5.06
N TYR A 614 -7.66 -1.09 -5.92
CA TYR A 614 -7.59 -2.51 -5.54
C TYR A 614 -6.20 -3.12 -5.69
N GLN A 615 -5.28 -2.47 -6.38
CA GLN A 615 -3.93 -2.96 -6.61
C GLN A 615 -2.90 -1.84 -6.52
N SER A 616 -2.31 -1.67 -5.34
CA SER A 616 -1.23 -0.73 -5.09
C SER A 616 0.13 -1.44 -5.26
N GLY A 617 0.42 -1.92 -6.48
CA GLY A 617 1.59 -2.76 -6.74
C GLY A 617 2.92 -2.03 -6.70
N GLY A 618 2.98 -0.84 -7.28
CA GLY A 618 4.21 -0.05 -7.41
C GLY A 618 5.29 -0.69 -8.29
N ALA A 619 5.04 -1.87 -8.83
CA ALA A 619 5.98 -2.63 -9.66
C ALA A 619 5.75 -2.36 -11.15
N TYR A 620 6.77 -2.61 -11.95
CA TYR A 620 6.64 -2.87 -13.38
C TYR A 620 6.44 -4.36 -13.60
N GLY A 621 5.43 -4.76 -14.38
CA GLY A 621 5.30 -6.11 -14.92
C GLY A 621 5.94 -6.18 -16.30
N PHE A 622 6.62 -7.24 -16.64
CA PHE A 622 7.31 -7.30 -17.94
C PHE A 622 6.32 -7.28 -19.10
N ARG A 623 5.32 -8.12 -19.05
CA ARG A 623 4.20 -8.14 -20.01
C ARG A 623 3.34 -6.90 -19.88
N ASP A 624 2.97 -6.55 -18.64
CA ASP A 624 1.91 -5.58 -18.37
C ASP A 624 2.18 -4.20 -18.98
N GLN A 625 3.30 -3.55 -18.63
CA GLN A 625 3.58 -2.20 -19.13
C GLN A 625 4.00 -2.18 -20.58
N LEU A 626 4.56 -3.26 -21.13
CA LEU A 626 4.75 -3.40 -22.57
C LEU A 626 3.41 -3.42 -23.29
N GLN A 627 2.49 -4.30 -22.86
CA GLN A 627 1.17 -4.45 -23.45
C GLN A 627 0.33 -3.16 -23.31
N ASP A 628 0.39 -2.49 -22.17
CA ASP A 628 -0.28 -1.20 -21.93
C ASP A 628 0.14 -0.12 -22.95
N THR A 629 1.38 -0.15 -23.41
CA THR A 629 1.90 0.85 -24.39
C THR A 629 1.47 0.58 -25.82
N LEU A 630 0.92 -0.58 -26.13
CA LEU A 630 0.46 -0.92 -27.48
C LEU A 630 -0.59 0.09 -28.02
N GLY A 631 -1.55 0.48 -27.17
CA GLY A 631 -2.53 1.51 -27.51
C GLY A 631 -1.96 2.92 -27.55
N LEU A 632 -0.91 3.18 -26.77
CA LEU A 632 -0.33 4.53 -26.66
C LEU A 632 0.58 4.90 -27.84
N LYS A 633 1.00 3.95 -28.68
CA LYS A 633 1.79 4.23 -29.89
C LYS A 633 1.13 5.25 -30.81
N TYR A 634 -0.21 5.27 -30.85
CA TYR A 634 -0.99 6.17 -31.72
C TYR A 634 -0.96 7.63 -31.26
N ILE A 635 -0.75 7.89 -29.95
CA ILE A 635 -0.67 9.24 -29.39
C ILE A 635 0.75 9.68 -29.06
N ASN A 636 1.60 8.74 -28.66
CA ASN A 636 3.00 9.03 -28.33
C ASN A 636 3.88 7.78 -28.41
N PRO A 637 4.41 7.44 -29.60
CA PRO A 637 5.26 6.27 -29.80
C PRO A 637 6.54 6.27 -28.95
N GLU A 638 7.02 7.45 -28.50
CA GLU A 638 8.16 7.56 -27.60
C GLU A 638 7.92 6.89 -26.24
N LEU A 639 6.66 6.78 -25.79
CA LEU A 639 6.33 6.02 -24.56
C LEU A 639 6.60 4.54 -24.76
N LEU A 640 6.21 3.99 -25.91
CA LEU A 640 6.48 2.60 -26.27
C LEU A 640 8.00 2.37 -26.40
N LYS A 641 8.72 3.22 -27.11
CA LYS A 641 10.19 3.14 -27.22
C LYS A 641 10.88 3.11 -25.86
N LYS A 642 10.49 4.00 -24.96
CA LYS A 642 11.02 4.03 -23.59
C LYS A 642 10.74 2.75 -22.80
N GLN A 643 9.55 2.16 -22.97
CA GLN A 643 9.25 0.89 -22.30
C GLN A 643 10.03 -0.28 -22.89
N ILE A 644 10.19 -0.37 -24.20
CA ILE A 644 11.05 -1.38 -24.84
C ILE A 644 12.48 -1.32 -24.28
N ILE A 645 13.07 -0.12 -24.24
CA ILE A 645 14.43 0.09 -23.72
C ILE A 645 14.50 -0.25 -22.21
N LYS A 646 13.47 0.11 -21.43
CA LYS A 646 13.41 -0.21 -19.99
C LYS A 646 13.32 -1.72 -19.77
N HIS A 647 12.45 -2.40 -20.49
CA HIS A 647 12.23 -3.85 -20.32
C HIS A 647 13.40 -4.68 -20.81
N SER A 648 14.09 -4.27 -21.90
CA SER A 648 15.30 -4.96 -22.35
C SER A 648 16.40 -5.03 -21.27
N LYS A 649 16.51 -4.01 -20.41
CA LYS A 649 17.43 -4.00 -19.25
C LYS A 649 17.02 -4.98 -18.12
N HIS A 650 15.81 -5.52 -18.17
CA HIS A 650 15.29 -6.48 -17.18
C HIS A 650 15.22 -7.91 -17.73
N GLN A 651 15.94 -8.17 -18.83
CA GLN A 651 16.20 -9.48 -19.37
C GLN A 651 17.54 -10.04 -18.83
N PHE A 652 17.55 -11.32 -18.47
CA PHE A 652 18.76 -12.02 -18.06
C PHE A 652 19.61 -12.46 -19.27
N ILE A 653 20.92 -12.69 -19.03
CA ILE A 653 21.83 -13.19 -20.05
C ILE A 653 21.34 -14.49 -20.68
N GLU A 654 20.61 -15.32 -19.91
CA GLU A 654 20.02 -16.58 -20.33
C GLU A 654 18.79 -16.42 -21.23
N GLY A 655 18.31 -15.20 -21.43
CA GLY A 655 17.20 -14.86 -22.32
C GLY A 655 15.82 -14.77 -21.64
N ASP A 656 15.66 -15.30 -20.43
CA ASP A 656 14.45 -15.09 -19.61
C ASP A 656 14.44 -13.69 -18.98
N VAL A 657 13.33 -13.34 -18.33
CA VAL A 657 13.10 -11.96 -17.85
C VAL A 657 12.58 -11.96 -16.41
N LEU A 658 12.56 -10.80 -15.77
CA LEU A 658 11.79 -10.61 -14.54
C LEU A 658 10.30 -10.54 -14.89
N HIS A 659 9.48 -11.30 -14.20
CA HIS A 659 8.02 -11.23 -14.34
C HIS A 659 7.49 -9.85 -13.88
N TRP A 660 7.98 -9.37 -12.73
CA TRP A 660 7.78 -8.00 -12.27
C TRP A 660 8.94 -7.53 -11.38
N TRP A 661 9.12 -6.20 -11.26
CA TRP A 661 10.18 -5.60 -10.45
C TRP A 661 9.82 -4.20 -9.92
N HIS A 662 10.51 -3.80 -8.86
CA HIS A 662 10.52 -2.44 -8.34
C HIS A 662 11.80 -1.74 -8.77
N GLU A 663 11.67 -0.74 -9.63
CA GLU A 663 12.80 -0.01 -10.22
C GLU A 663 13.73 0.60 -9.17
N GLU A 664 13.15 1.17 -8.12
CA GLU A 664 13.84 1.93 -7.10
C GLU A 664 14.73 1.05 -6.20
N THR A 665 14.34 -0.21 -6.03
CA THR A 665 15.05 -1.16 -5.16
C THR A 665 15.84 -2.21 -5.92
N GLN A 666 15.62 -2.30 -7.23
CA GLN A 666 16.16 -3.34 -8.11
C GLN A 666 15.79 -4.76 -7.65
N ARG A 667 14.68 -4.89 -6.94
CA ARG A 667 14.11 -6.18 -6.53
C ARG A 667 13.02 -6.60 -7.50
N GLY A 668 13.00 -7.88 -7.83
CA GLY A 668 12.00 -8.43 -8.72
C GLY A 668 11.88 -9.93 -8.58
N ILE A 669 10.93 -10.51 -9.29
CA ILE A 669 10.67 -11.93 -9.30
C ILE A 669 11.05 -12.54 -10.65
N ARG A 670 11.93 -13.51 -10.64
CA ARG A 670 12.28 -14.36 -11.78
C ARG A 670 11.38 -15.57 -11.76
N THR A 671 10.74 -15.90 -12.88
CA THR A 671 9.74 -16.97 -12.95
C THR A 671 9.96 -17.87 -14.16
N ARG A 672 9.13 -18.92 -14.30
CA ARG A 672 9.05 -19.78 -15.48
C ARG A 672 7.83 -19.46 -16.36
N PHE A 673 7.29 -18.25 -16.27
CA PHE A 673 6.26 -17.81 -17.22
C PHE A 673 6.82 -17.81 -18.62
N SER A 674 6.03 -18.33 -19.55
CA SER A 674 6.53 -18.64 -20.88
C SER A 674 6.31 -17.55 -21.92
N ASP A 675 5.45 -16.57 -21.63
CA ASP A 675 5.08 -15.51 -22.55
C ASP A 675 5.79 -14.17 -22.28
N ASP A 676 6.16 -13.88 -21.04
CA ASP A 676 6.71 -12.58 -20.64
C ASP A 676 7.80 -12.06 -21.60
N LEU A 677 8.80 -12.89 -21.85
CA LEU A 677 9.96 -12.53 -22.68
C LEU A 677 9.57 -12.18 -24.13
N LEU A 678 8.50 -12.78 -24.64
CA LEU A 678 8.05 -12.59 -26.01
C LEU A 678 7.38 -11.24 -26.25
N TRP A 679 6.86 -10.61 -25.22
CA TRP A 679 6.28 -9.28 -25.33
C TRP A 679 7.31 -8.21 -25.70
N LEU A 680 8.58 -8.37 -25.32
CA LEU A 680 9.64 -7.48 -25.78
C LEU A 680 9.77 -7.50 -27.31
N VAL A 681 9.75 -8.70 -27.89
CA VAL A 681 9.85 -8.87 -29.34
C VAL A 681 8.63 -8.27 -30.02
N TYR A 682 7.43 -8.67 -29.58
CA TYR A 682 6.17 -8.24 -30.16
C TYR A 682 6.02 -6.71 -30.19
N LEU A 683 6.35 -6.03 -29.06
CA LEU A 683 6.27 -4.58 -29.00
C LEU A 683 7.37 -3.87 -29.79
N THR A 684 8.55 -4.48 -29.94
CA THR A 684 9.61 -3.96 -30.81
C THR A 684 9.16 -3.98 -32.27
N GLU A 685 8.53 -5.09 -32.71
CA GLU A 685 7.94 -5.20 -34.04
C GLU A 685 6.80 -4.18 -34.26
N GLU A 686 5.89 -4.05 -33.32
CA GLU A 686 4.81 -3.07 -33.35
C GLU A 686 5.30 -1.62 -33.42
N TYR A 687 6.39 -1.33 -32.73
CA TYR A 687 7.02 -0.01 -32.78
C TYR A 687 7.61 0.29 -34.14
N ILE A 688 8.36 -0.67 -34.72
CA ILE A 688 8.99 -0.53 -36.04
C ILE A 688 7.92 -0.42 -37.13
N ASP A 689 6.90 -1.27 -37.11
CA ASP A 689 5.81 -1.25 -38.09
C ASP A 689 5.06 0.10 -38.09
N PHE A 690 4.87 0.67 -36.92
CA PHE A 690 4.14 1.93 -36.78
C PHE A 690 4.97 3.16 -37.13
N THR A 691 6.24 3.18 -36.71
CA THR A 691 7.10 4.38 -36.83
C THR A 691 8.05 4.35 -38.02
N GLY A 692 8.41 3.15 -38.52
CA GLY A 692 9.51 2.96 -39.44
C GLY A 692 10.90 3.15 -38.84
N ASP A 693 10.99 3.36 -37.51
CA ASP A 693 12.29 3.57 -36.82
C ASP A 693 12.96 2.23 -36.50
N GLU A 694 13.78 1.76 -37.45
CA GLU A 694 14.59 0.55 -37.29
C GLU A 694 15.85 0.79 -36.43
N GLU A 695 16.23 2.05 -36.15
CA GLU A 695 17.41 2.36 -35.33
C GLU A 695 17.25 1.86 -33.89
N ILE A 696 16.03 1.64 -33.41
CA ILE A 696 15.76 1.01 -32.12
C ILE A 696 16.50 -0.33 -31.96
N LEU A 697 16.63 -1.10 -33.04
CA LEU A 697 17.33 -2.40 -33.06
C LEU A 697 18.83 -2.30 -32.72
N GLN A 698 19.44 -1.12 -32.92
CA GLN A 698 20.85 -0.88 -32.64
C GLN A 698 21.12 -0.31 -31.25
N ILE A 699 20.09 0.04 -30.49
CA ILE A 699 20.26 0.59 -29.15
C ILE A 699 20.78 -0.51 -28.20
N GLU A 700 21.96 -0.27 -27.63
CA GLU A 700 22.58 -1.19 -26.68
C GLU A 700 22.02 -1.01 -25.26
N THR A 701 21.68 -2.12 -24.63
CA THR A 701 21.24 -2.18 -23.23
C THR A 701 21.94 -3.30 -22.47
N PRO A 702 22.18 -3.13 -21.15
CA PRO A 702 22.76 -4.20 -20.35
C PRO A 702 21.73 -5.30 -20.06
N TYR A 703 22.20 -6.52 -19.80
CA TYR A 703 21.41 -7.61 -19.22
C TYR A 703 21.41 -7.55 -17.70
N LEU A 704 20.47 -8.24 -17.08
CA LEU A 704 20.56 -8.59 -15.67
C LEU A 704 21.45 -9.81 -15.46
N GLN A 705 22.06 -9.86 -14.27
CA GLN A 705 22.75 -11.04 -13.77
C GLN A 705 22.20 -11.46 -12.42
N GLY A 706 22.09 -12.74 -12.19
CA GLY A 706 21.62 -13.30 -10.93
C GLY A 706 21.47 -14.80 -10.97
N PRO A 707 21.11 -15.42 -9.82
CA PRO A 707 20.96 -16.86 -9.74
C PRO A 707 19.88 -17.37 -10.71
N ILE A 708 20.19 -18.46 -11.40
CA ILE A 708 19.21 -19.22 -12.20
C ILE A 708 18.21 -19.87 -11.25
N LEU A 709 16.96 -20.05 -11.72
CA LEU A 709 15.95 -20.79 -10.97
C LEU A 709 16.42 -22.24 -10.74
N GLU A 710 16.39 -22.66 -9.49
CA GLU A 710 16.69 -24.02 -9.09
C GLU A 710 15.68 -25.00 -9.70
N GLU A 711 16.10 -26.25 -9.91
CA GLU A 711 15.21 -27.31 -10.39
C GLU A 711 14.04 -27.52 -9.41
N GLY A 712 12.81 -27.55 -9.94
CA GLY A 712 11.59 -27.66 -9.15
C GLY A 712 11.11 -26.38 -8.45
N LYS A 713 11.78 -25.24 -8.67
CA LYS A 713 11.30 -23.92 -8.23
C LYS A 713 10.68 -23.17 -9.39
N ASP A 714 9.48 -22.63 -9.20
CA ASP A 714 8.77 -21.89 -10.22
C ASP A 714 9.09 -20.39 -10.19
N GLU A 715 9.57 -19.88 -9.05
CA GLU A 715 9.86 -18.45 -8.88
C GLU A 715 11.00 -18.20 -7.89
N ARG A 716 11.62 -17.01 -8.01
CA ARG A 716 12.63 -16.49 -7.09
C ARG A 716 12.54 -14.97 -7.00
N TYR A 717 12.25 -14.45 -5.83
CA TYR A 717 12.30 -13.02 -5.52
C TYR A 717 13.67 -12.66 -4.95
N ASP A 718 14.39 -11.75 -5.61
CA ASP A 718 15.73 -11.35 -5.19
C ASP A 718 16.03 -9.90 -5.64
N LYS A 719 17.21 -9.39 -5.25
CA LYS A 719 17.78 -8.16 -5.81
C LYS A 719 18.72 -8.54 -6.96
N TYR A 720 18.45 -7.99 -8.13
CA TYR A 720 19.21 -8.25 -9.34
C TYR A 720 19.99 -7.02 -9.76
N LEU A 721 21.17 -7.24 -10.31
CA LEU A 721 22.08 -6.17 -10.73
C LEU A 721 22.27 -6.19 -12.24
N GLU A 722 22.52 -5.03 -12.83
CA GLU A 722 22.95 -4.95 -14.23
C GLU A 722 24.29 -5.66 -14.41
N SER A 723 24.40 -6.43 -15.49
CA SER A 723 25.65 -7.07 -15.89
C SER A 723 26.53 -6.08 -16.68
N ASN A 724 27.81 -6.43 -16.82
CA ASN A 724 28.72 -5.70 -17.70
C ASN A 724 28.51 -6.02 -19.18
N ILE A 725 27.71 -7.02 -19.51
CA ILE A 725 27.41 -7.45 -20.88
C ILE A 725 26.28 -6.58 -21.42
N LYS A 726 26.53 -5.92 -22.53
CA LYS A 726 25.55 -5.12 -23.27
C LYS A 726 25.47 -5.65 -24.69
N GLU A 727 24.25 -5.73 -25.18
CA GLU A 727 23.95 -6.06 -26.57
C GLU A 727 22.82 -5.15 -27.06
N ASN A 728 22.66 -5.08 -28.38
CA ASN A 728 21.59 -4.28 -28.96
C ASN A 728 20.23 -4.98 -28.83
N ILE A 729 19.14 -4.21 -28.97
CA ILE A 729 17.76 -4.72 -28.81
C ILE A 729 17.48 -5.87 -29.76
N TYR A 730 18.06 -5.88 -30.96
CA TYR A 730 17.97 -7.01 -31.90
C TYR A 730 18.43 -8.33 -31.23
N LYS A 731 19.57 -8.31 -30.55
CA LYS A 731 20.10 -9.50 -29.84
C LYS A 731 19.27 -9.85 -28.61
N HIS A 732 18.72 -8.88 -27.92
CA HIS A 732 17.74 -9.13 -26.83
C HIS A 732 16.50 -9.87 -27.36
N CYS A 733 15.97 -9.46 -28.52
CA CYS A 733 14.85 -10.14 -29.17
C CYS A 733 15.20 -11.58 -29.57
N ILE A 734 16.37 -11.80 -30.18
CA ILE A 734 16.84 -13.15 -30.54
C ILE A 734 16.90 -14.03 -29.28
N LYS A 735 17.51 -13.57 -28.19
CA LYS A 735 17.61 -14.35 -26.96
C LYS A 735 16.22 -14.70 -26.37
N ALA A 736 15.27 -13.77 -26.43
CA ALA A 736 13.91 -14.03 -26.02
C ALA A 736 13.25 -15.13 -26.89
N ILE A 737 13.38 -15.03 -28.20
CA ILE A 737 12.84 -16.04 -29.11
C ILE A 737 13.51 -17.39 -28.85
N GLU A 738 14.84 -17.47 -28.87
CA GLU A 738 15.59 -18.72 -28.68
C GLU A 738 15.24 -19.39 -27.34
N LYS A 739 15.07 -18.62 -26.27
CA LYS A 739 14.65 -19.13 -24.97
C LYS A 739 13.25 -19.72 -24.98
N SER A 740 12.35 -19.15 -25.80
CA SER A 740 10.95 -19.59 -25.90
C SER A 740 10.78 -20.84 -26.78
N LEU A 741 11.78 -21.25 -27.58
CA LEU A 741 11.73 -22.40 -28.49
C LEU A 741 11.83 -23.73 -27.74
N ASN A 742 10.92 -23.96 -26.81
CA ASN A 742 10.82 -25.18 -26.02
C ASN A 742 9.46 -25.83 -26.23
N PHE A 743 9.43 -26.86 -27.08
CA PHE A 743 8.20 -27.52 -27.52
C PHE A 743 7.94 -28.83 -26.79
N GLY A 744 6.67 -29.16 -26.60
CA GLY A 744 6.21 -30.47 -26.07
C GLY A 744 5.92 -31.47 -27.15
N GLU A 745 5.25 -32.56 -26.76
CA GLU A 745 4.96 -33.71 -27.60
C GLU A 745 3.99 -33.42 -28.76
N ASN A 746 3.11 -32.41 -28.57
CA ASN A 746 2.17 -31.99 -29.63
C ASN A 746 2.79 -30.95 -30.57
N GLY A 747 4.04 -30.55 -30.38
CA GLY A 747 4.72 -29.55 -31.17
C GLY A 747 4.30 -28.13 -30.88
N LEU A 748 3.73 -27.89 -29.70
CA LEU A 748 3.34 -26.57 -29.18
C LEU A 748 4.32 -26.13 -28.09
N PRO A 749 4.46 -24.82 -27.85
CA PRO A 749 5.37 -24.33 -26.81
C PRO A 749 4.88 -24.74 -25.42
N LYS A 750 5.84 -25.11 -24.57
CA LYS A 750 5.56 -25.46 -23.17
C LYS A 750 5.13 -24.25 -22.36
N ILE A 751 4.11 -24.44 -21.51
CA ILE A 751 3.49 -23.35 -20.74
C ILE A 751 4.31 -22.94 -19.49
N GLY A 752 5.17 -23.84 -18.95
CA GLY A 752 5.93 -23.55 -17.73
C GLY A 752 5.02 -23.38 -16.51
N SER A 753 5.25 -22.35 -15.69
CA SER A 753 4.41 -22.01 -14.53
C SER A 753 3.18 -21.16 -14.91
N GLY A 754 3.01 -20.83 -16.17
CA GLY A 754 1.90 -20.07 -16.73
C GLY A 754 2.26 -19.43 -18.06
N ASP A 755 1.24 -18.97 -18.77
CA ASP A 755 1.36 -18.10 -19.93
C ASP A 755 0.70 -16.75 -19.61
N TRP A 756 -0.03 -16.13 -20.54
CA TRP A 756 -0.79 -14.89 -20.28
C TRP A 756 -1.76 -15.04 -19.09
N ASN A 757 -2.25 -16.22 -18.81
CA ASN A 757 -3.07 -16.50 -17.65
C ASN A 757 -2.19 -16.98 -16.48
N ASP A 758 -1.89 -16.08 -15.56
CA ASP A 758 -1.09 -16.34 -14.35
C ASP A 758 -1.72 -17.41 -13.43
N GLY A 759 -3.02 -17.67 -13.57
CA GLY A 759 -3.73 -18.71 -12.81
C GLY A 759 -3.43 -20.14 -13.25
N PHE A 760 -2.73 -20.36 -14.36
CA PHE A 760 -2.43 -21.69 -14.89
C PHE A 760 -1.19 -22.36 -14.29
N SER A 761 -0.87 -22.06 -13.05
CA SER A 761 0.33 -22.53 -12.36
C SER A 761 0.46 -24.05 -12.20
N THR A 762 -0.63 -24.81 -12.41
CA THR A 762 -0.63 -26.27 -12.30
C THR A 762 -0.79 -26.99 -13.65
N VAL A 763 -0.93 -26.26 -14.75
CA VAL A 763 -1.13 -26.84 -16.08
C VAL A 763 0.16 -27.47 -16.63
N GLY A 764 1.29 -26.80 -16.47
CA GLY A 764 2.58 -27.23 -17.04
C GLY A 764 3.79 -27.11 -16.13
N ASN A 765 3.60 -26.98 -14.83
CA ASN A 765 4.69 -26.78 -13.87
C ASN A 765 5.62 -27.99 -13.70
N LYS A 766 5.20 -29.21 -14.16
CA LYS A 766 6.05 -30.40 -14.25
C LYS A 766 6.84 -30.50 -15.55
N GLY A 767 6.74 -29.50 -16.42
CA GLY A 767 7.54 -29.30 -17.62
C GLY A 767 7.08 -30.06 -18.86
N LYS A 768 5.84 -30.55 -18.92
CA LYS A 768 5.27 -31.21 -20.08
C LYS A 768 4.13 -30.39 -20.71
N GLY A 769 3.33 -29.69 -19.93
CA GLY A 769 2.16 -28.95 -20.40
C GLY A 769 2.48 -27.96 -21.51
N GLU A 770 1.57 -27.83 -22.49
CA GLU A 770 1.73 -27.01 -23.69
C GLU A 770 0.60 -25.98 -23.81
N SER A 771 0.92 -24.76 -24.26
CA SER A 771 -0.06 -23.69 -24.49
C SER A 771 -0.36 -23.51 -25.96
N VAL A 772 -1.65 -23.60 -26.31
CA VAL A 772 -2.14 -23.34 -27.66
C VAL A 772 -2.11 -21.84 -27.96
N TRP A 773 -2.56 -21.01 -26.99
CA TRP A 773 -2.50 -19.57 -27.14
C TRP A 773 -1.06 -19.07 -27.38
N LEU A 774 -0.10 -19.55 -26.60
CA LEU A 774 1.31 -19.19 -26.76
C LEU A 774 1.84 -19.62 -28.14
N GLY A 775 1.35 -20.75 -28.66
CA GLY A 775 1.66 -21.19 -30.03
C GLY A 775 1.22 -20.18 -31.09
N PHE A 776 0.00 -19.64 -30.95
CA PHE A 776 -0.48 -18.58 -31.85
C PHE A 776 0.35 -17.30 -31.68
N PHE A 777 0.67 -16.91 -30.46
CA PHE A 777 1.47 -15.71 -30.17
C PHE A 777 2.88 -15.84 -30.74
N GLN A 778 3.54 -16.97 -30.51
CA GLN A 778 4.88 -17.25 -31.04
C GLN A 778 4.90 -17.29 -32.57
N TYR A 779 3.84 -17.86 -33.20
CA TYR A 779 3.71 -17.83 -34.65
C TYR A 779 3.67 -16.39 -35.20
N ALA A 780 2.85 -15.51 -34.58
CA ALA A 780 2.75 -14.10 -34.98
C ALA A 780 4.10 -13.37 -34.90
N ILE A 781 4.83 -13.61 -33.80
CA ILE A 781 6.17 -13.05 -33.61
C ILE A 781 7.14 -13.55 -34.68
N LEU A 782 7.22 -14.86 -34.92
CA LEU A 782 8.11 -15.41 -35.94
C LEU A 782 7.80 -14.89 -37.35
N ASP A 783 6.52 -14.77 -37.69
CA ASP A 783 6.10 -14.25 -38.99
C ASP A 783 6.59 -12.82 -39.26
N ARG A 784 6.60 -11.97 -38.23
CA ARG A 784 7.00 -10.57 -38.31
C ARG A 784 8.51 -10.37 -38.08
N PHE A 785 9.20 -11.23 -37.30
CA PHE A 785 10.62 -11.11 -37.01
C PHE A 785 11.52 -11.66 -38.13
N ILE A 786 11.06 -12.63 -38.92
CA ILE A 786 11.78 -13.18 -40.06
C ILE A 786 12.23 -12.08 -41.04
N PRO A 787 11.36 -11.15 -41.50
CA PRO A 787 11.79 -10.01 -42.32
C PRO A 787 12.86 -9.15 -41.66
N ILE A 788 12.83 -8.97 -40.33
CA ILE A 788 13.84 -8.22 -39.58
C ILE A 788 15.18 -8.97 -39.63
N CYS A 789 15.19 -10.29 -39.43
CA CYS A 789 16.43 -11.09 -39.55
C CYS A 789 17.06 -10.94 -40.94
N ASN A 790 16.26 -10.99 -42.01
CA ASN A 790 16.78 -10.81 -43.38
C ASN A 790 17.38 -9.42 -43.59
N LYS A 791 16.75 -8.35 -43.06
CA LYS A 791 17.31 -6.98 -43.14
C LYS A 791 18.58 -6.82 -42.33
N MET A 792 18.71 -7.54 -41.21
CA MET A 792 19.94 -7.55 -40.41
C MET A 792 21.06 -8.44 -40.96
N GLY A 793 20.80 -9.15 -42.04
CA GLY A 793 21.77 -10.03 -42.68
C GLY A 793 21.88 -11.44 -42.09
N ASP A 794 20.97 -11.82 -41.20
CA ASP A 794 20.95 -13.12 -40.50
C ASP A 794 20.08 -14.14 -41.24
N GLU A 795 20.40 -14.42 -42.52
CA GLU A 795 19.59 -15.31 -43.39
C GLU A 795 19.46 -16.74 -42.84
N GLU A 796 20.47 -17.29 -42.19
CA GLU A 796 20.42 -18.62 -41.58
C GLU A 796 19.39 -18.65 -40.43
N LEU A 797 19.35 -17.62 -39.61
CA LEU A 797 18.39 -17.48 -38.55
C LEU A 797 16.98 -17.32 -39.11
N ALA A 798 16.82 -16.51 -40.15
CA ALA A 798 15.51 -16.38 -40.84
C ALA A 798 15.01 -17.72 -41.36
N LYS A 799 15.86 -18.53 -41.98
CA LYS A 799 15.49 -19.90 -42.45
C LYS A 799 15.15 -20.82 -41.30
N LYS A 800 15.87 -20.76 -40.18
CA LYS A 800 15.55 -21.52 -38.97
C LYS A 800 14.14 -21.18 -38.46
N TYR A 801 13.84 -19.92 -38.32
CA TYR A 801 12.56 -19.43 -37.85
C TYR A 801 11.42 -19.76 -38.80
N GLU A 802 11.64 -19.67 -40.11
CA GLU A 802 10.64 -20.10 -41.12
C GLU A 802 10.24 -21.58 -40.95
N ASN A 803 11.22 -22.46 -40.76
CA ASN A 803 10.94 -23.88 -40.52
C ASN A 803 10.14 -24.11 -39.21
N ILE A 804 10.48 -23.40 -38.13
CA ILE A 804 9.74 -23.49 -36.87
C ILE A 804 8.31 -23.00 -37.05
N LYS A 805 8.12 -21.85 -37.71
CA LYS A 805 6.82 -21.24 -38.00
C LYS A 805 5.91 -22.21 -38.79
N ILE A 806 6.43 -22.88 -39.80
CA ILE A 806 5.69 -23.88 -40.61
C ILE A 806 5.25 -25.06 -39.74
N ASN A 807 6.15 -25.60 -38.91
CA ASN A 807 5.82 -26.74 -38.04
C ASN A 807 4.78 -26.34 -36.98
N LEU A 808 4.92 -25.14 -36.39
CA LEU A 808 3.99 -24.60 -35.43
C LEU A 808 2.60 -24.40 -36.00
N LYS A 809 2.50 -23.83 -37.23
CA LYS A 809 1.21 -23.71 -37.95
C LYS A 809 0.54 -25.06 -38.15
N LYS A 810 1.31 -26.08 -38.52
CA LYS A 810 0.83 -27.43 -38.68
C LYS A 810 0.30 -28.00 -37.36
N ALA A 811 1.06 -27.84 -36.25
CA ALA A 811 0.64 -28.31 -34.92
C ALA A 811 -0.66 -27.63 -34.45
N LEU A 812 -0.76 -26.33 -34.62
CA LEU A 812 -1.94 -25.52 -34.28
C LEU A 812 -3.18 -26.01 -35.05
N ASN A 813 -3.09 -26.25 -36.35
CA ASN A 813 -4.22 -26.64 -37.16
C ASN A 813 -4.57 -28.14 -37.09
N THR A 814 -3.71 -28.95 -36.45
CA THR A 814 -3.98 -30.40 -36.34
C THR A 814 -4.19 -30.83 -34.89
N LYS A 815 -3.22 -30.60 -34.04
CA LYS A 815 -3.22 -31.05 -32.62
C LYS A 815 -4.08 -30.15 -31.73
N ALA A 816 -4.04 -28.85 -31.96
CA ALA A 816 -4.83 -27.90 -31.17
C ALA A 816 -6.28 -27.78 -31.63
N TRP A 817 -6.66 -28.26 -32.82
CA TRP A 817 -8.01 -28.21 -33.34
C TRP A 817 -8.90 -29.30 -32.76
N ASP A 818 -10.02 -28.94 -32.15
CA ASP A 818 -10.96 -29.83 -31.47
C ASP A 818 -12.23 -30.13 -32.26
N GLY A 819 -12.23 -29.81 -33.58
CA GLY A 819 -13.35 -30.01 -34.46
C GLY A 819 -14.28 -28.81 -34.60
N ARG A 820 -14.46 -27.99 -33.60
CA ARG A 820 -15.27 -26.76 -33.62
C ARG A 820 -14.52 -25.51 -33.18
N TRP A 821 -13.50 -25.67 -32.32
CA TRP A 821 -12.70 -24.57 -31.86
C TRP A 821 -11.29 -25.04 -31.53
N PHE A 822 -10.39 -24.11 -31.22
CA PHE A 822 -9.03 -24.41 -30.78
C PHE A 822 -9.01 -24.65 -29.26
N ARG A 823 -8.35 -25.72 -28.84
CA ARG A 823 -8.08 -26.04 -27.46
C ARG A 823 -7.33 -24.91 -26.80
N ARG A 824 -7.34 -24.84 -25.43
CA ARG A 824 -6.60 -23.84 -24.70
C ARG A 824 -5.18 -24.31 -24.36
N ALA A 825 -5.06 -25.52 -23.84
CA ALA A 825 -3.77 -26.08 -23.42
C ALA A 825 -3.83 -27.63 -23.36
N PHE A 826 -2.64 -28.23 -23.30
CA PHE A 826 -2.44 -29.62 -22.87
C PHE A 826 -1.77 -29.61 -21.50
N MET A 827 -2.28 -30.38 -20.55
CA MET A 827 -1.76 -30.44 -19.20
C MET A 827 -0.58 -31.42 -19.08
N ASP A 828 0.16 -31.35 -17.97
CA ASP A 828 1.32 -32.22 -17.68
C ASP A 828 0.98 -33.72 -17.69
N ASP A 829 -0.25 -34.10 -17.38
CA ASP A 829 -0.77 -35.48 -17.37
C ASP A 829 -1.37 -35.91 -18.70
N GLY A 830 -1.35 -35.06 -19.72
CA GLY A 830 -1.89 -35.32 -21.04
C GLY A 830 -3.37 -34.94 -21.19
N ASN A 831 -4.06 -34.54 -20.14
CA ASN A 831 -5.41 -34.01 -20.23
C ASN A 831 -5.44 -32.71 -21.05
N VAL A 832 -6.59 -32.39 -21.61
CA VAL A 832 -6.78 -31.20 -22.45
C VAL A 832 -7.67 -30.19 -21.75
N LEU A 833 -7.30 -28.91 -21.84
CA LEU A 833 -8.10 -27.78 -21.40
C LEU A 833 -8.71 -27.07 -22.62
N GLY A 834 -9.96 -26.66 -22.54
CA GLY A 834 -10.63 -25.95 -23.61
C GLY A 834 -11.12 -26.90 -24.73
N SER A 835 -11.52 -28.12 -24.41
CA SER A 835 -12.05 -29.14 -25.32
C SER A 835 -13.56 -29.33 -25.16
N MET A 836 -14.24 -29.75 -26.23
CA MET A 836 -15.64 -30.16 -26.18
C MET A 836 -15.90 -31.32 -25.20
N GLU A 837 -14.84 -32.08 -24.88
CA GLU A 837 -14.91 -33.25 -24.00
C GLU A 837 -14.80 -32.87 -22.50
N ASN A 838 -14.46 -31.61 -22.20
CA ASN A 838 -14.38 -31.14 -20.83
C ASN A 838 -15.77 -30.85 -20.24
N ASP A 839 -15.94 -31.09 -18.94
CA ASP A 839 -17.16 -30.72 -18.22
C ASP A 839 -17.17 -29.21 -17.88
N GLU A 840 -15.99 -28.64 -17.62
CA GLU A 840 -15.75 -27.22 -17.26
C GLU A 840 -14.72 -26.61 -18.23
N CYS A 841 -14.75 -25.30 -18.43
CA CYS A 841 -13.80 -24.58 -19.29
C CYS A 841 -13.70 -25.17 -20.71
N ARG A 842 -14.82 -25.44 -21.32
CA ARG A 842 -14.90 -26.15 -22.62
C ARG A 842 -14.35 -25.37 -23.78
N ILE A 843 -14.47 -24.04 -23.72
CA ILE A 843 -13.96 -23.11 -24.73
C ILE A 843 -13.37 -21.90 -24.06
N ASP A 844 -12.27 -21.43 -24.60
CA ASP A 844 -11.51 -20.26 -24.13
C ASP A 844 -11.48 -19.20 -25.24
N SER A 845 -11.77 -17.93 -24.91
CA SER A 845 -11.87 -16.85 -25.92
C SER A 845 -10.51 -16.46 -26.51
N ILE A 846 -9.42 -16.58 -25.73
CA ILE A 846 -8.10 -16.12 -26.16
C ILE A 846 -7.56 -16.99 -27.29
N ALA A 847 -7.70 -18.31 -27.20
CA ALA A 847 -7.24 -19.22 -28.24
C ALA A 847 -7.96 -18.98 -29.57
N GLN A 848 -9.28 -18.70 -29.53
CA GLN A 848 -10.06 -18.41 -30.71
C GLN A 848 -9.66 -17.07 -31.34
N SER A 849 -9.61 -16.01 -30.54
CA SER A 849 -9.23 -14.66 -30.98
C SER A 849 -7.83 -14.65 -31.62
N TRP A 850 -6.87 -15.30 -30.99
CA TRP A 850 -5.48 -15.35 -31.49
C TRP A 850 -5.31 -16.26 -32.69
N SER A 851 -6.19 -17.21 -32.92
CA SER A 851 -6.20 -17.97 -34.19
C SER A 851 -6.40 -17.05 -35.41
N VAL A 852 -7.15 -15.95 -35.21
CA VAL A 852 -7.39 -14.93 -36.24
C VAL A 852 -6.26 -13.88 -36.22
N ILE A 853 -5.94 -13.32 -35.06
CA ILE A 853 -4.93 -12.24 -34.90
C ILE A 853 -3.57 -12.67 -35.44
N SER A 854 -3.12 -13.86 -35.10
CA SER A 854 -1.83 -14.39 -35.56
C SER A 854 -1.79 -14.75 -37.06
N GLY A 855 -2.94 -14.96 -37.71
CA GLY A 855 -2.99 -15.48 -39.05
C GLY A 855 -2.64 -16.98 -39.21
N ALA A 856 -2.35 -17.67 -38.09
CA ALA A 856 -1.93 -19.09 -38.13
C ALA A 856 -3.06 -20.06 -38.34
N GLY A 857 -4.27 -19.74 -37.89
CA GLY A 857 -5.43 -20.59 -38.12
C GLY A 857 -5.79 -20.70 -39.62
N ASP A 858 -6.20 -21.89 -40.10
CA ASP A 858 -6.76 -22.07 -41.43
C ASP A 858 -8.10 -21.29 -41.54
N ASN A 859 -8.41 -20.77 -42.71
CA ASN A 859 -9.55 -19.85 -42.90
C ASN A 859 -10.89 -20.42 -42.45
N ASP A 860 -11.17 -21.68 -42.79
CA ASP A 860 -12.38 -22.38 -42.35
C ASP A 860 -12.43 -22.55 -40.84
N LYS A 861 -11.31 -22.93 -40.21
CA LYS A 861 -11.19 -23.12 -38.76
C LYS A 861 -11.34 -21.82 -37.99
N LYS A 862 -10.72 -20.73 -38.48
CA LYS A 862 -10.90 -19.38 -37.89
C LYS A 862 -12.37 -18.98 -37.85
N TYR A 863 -13.09 -19.16 -38.98
CA TYR A 863 -14.52 -18.83 -39.03
C TYR A 863 -15.35 -19.67 -38.06
N ILE A 864 -15.18 -21.00 -38.05
CA ILE A 864 -15.90 -21.91 -37.16
C ILE A 864 -15.58 -21.61 -35.68
N SER A 865 -14.33 -21.30 -35.38
CA SER A 865 -13.89 -20.99 -33.98
C SER A 865 -14.49 -19.68 -33.46
N MET A 866 -14.57 -18.65 -34.31
CA MET A 866 -15.19 -17.37 -33.92
C MET A 866 -16.72 -17.50 -33.83
N GLU A 867 -17.38 -18.27 -34.67
CA GLU A 867 -18.80 -18.61 -34.53
C GLU A 867 -19.07 -19.37 -33.22
N SER A 868 -18.18 -20.29 -32.86
CA SER A 868 -18.25 -20.99 -31.57
C SER A 868 -18.06 -20.07 -30.39
N LEU A 869 -17.11 -19.11 -30.44
CA LEU A 869 -16.92 -18.07 -29.43
C LEU A 869 -18.19 -17.23 -29.26
N GLU A 870 -18.80 -16.80 -30.38
CA GLU A 870 -20.04 -16.01 -30.35
C GLU A 870 -21.19 -16.78 -29.68
N ASN A 871 -21.35 -18.06 -30.01
CA ASN A 871 -22.44 -18.87 -29.49
C ASN A 871 -22.28 -19.27 -28.01
N HIS A 872 -21.06 -19.45 -27.52
CA HIS A 872 -20.79 -19.95 -26.16
C HIS A 872 -20.35 -18.88 -25.17
N LEU A 873 -19.63 -17.83 -25.60
CA LEU A 873 -18.99 -16.86 -24.71
C LEU A 873 -19.60 -15.47 -24.76
N VAL A 874 -20.33 -15.10 -25.82
CA VAL A 874 -20.98 -13.79 -25.90
C VAL A 874 -22.28 -13.78 -25.13
N ASP A 875 -22.25 -13.07 -23.98
CA ASP A 875 -23.45 -12.83 -23.18
C ASP A 875 -24.10 -11.51 -23.61
N ARG A 876 -25.14 -11.62 -24.42
CA ARG A 876 -25.85 -10.46 -25.00
C ARG A 876 -26.75 -9.78 -23.98
N GLU A 877 -27.19 -10.50 -22.95
CA GLU A 877 -28.03 -9.94 -21.89
C GLU A 877 -27.25 -8.95 -21.03
N HIS A 878 -26.01 -9.31 -20.65
CA HIS A 878 -25.14 -8.49 -19.82
C HIS A 878 -24.13 -7.66 -20.65
N GLY A 879 -24.10 -7.82 -21.98
CA GLY A 879 -23.23 -7.05 -22.86
C GLY A 879 -21.73 -7.34 -22.68
N LEU A 880 -21.35 -8.59 -22.42
CA LEU A 880 -19.97 -9.00 -22.19
C LEU A 880 -19.57 -10.25 -22.96
N ILE A 881 -18.27 -10.44 -23.12
CA ILE A 881 -17.67 -11.67 -23.67
C ILE A 881 -16.94 -12.36 -22.53
N LYS A 882 -17.36 -13.60 -22.22
CA LYS A 882 -16.72 -14.41 -21.18
C LYS A 882 -15.35 -14.88 -21.64
N LEU A 883 -14.40 -14.98 -20.70
CA LEU A 883 -13.08 -15.57 -20.98
C LEU A 883 -13.22 -17.08 -21.23
N LEU A 884 -13.97 -17.76 -20.38
CA LEU A 884 -14.18 -19.22 -20.36
C LEU A 884 -15.67 -19.57 -20.28
N ASP A 885 -16.04 -20.74 -20.83
CA ASP A 885 -17.37 -21.32 -20.70
C ASP A 885 -17.43 -22.24 -19.46
N HIS A 886 -18.47 -22.08 -18.64
CA HIS A 886 -18.77 -22.80 -17.40
C HIS A 886 -17.62 -22.87 -16.36
N PHE A 887 -17.95 -22.40 -15.17
CA PHE A 887 -17.21 -22.65 -13.93
C PHE A 887 -17.97 -23.67 -13.11
#